data_634493ee397651538914ff4fda4e0c51
#
_entry.id   634493ee397651538914ff4fda4e0c51
#
_cell.length_a   1.000
_cell.length_b   1.000
_cell.length_c   1.000
_cell.angle_alpha   90.00
_cell.angle_beta   90.00
_cell.angle_gamma   90.00
#
_symmetry.space_group_name_H-M   'P 1'
#
loop_
_entity.id
_entity.type
_entity.pdbx_description
1 polymer ?
#
loop_
_entity_poly.entity_id
_entity_poly.type
_entity_poly.pdbx_seq_one_letter_code
_entity_poly.pdbx_strand_id
1 'polypeptide(L)'
;MTAVGDRPAAEIGQSRRRKEDAHLITGRTTWTDNMTLPGMLHLAMLRSPMAHAKITSIDATEAKSRPGVIAVFTGQDFKDVQGSLPCAWAPDGLVNPGTPSLAVHQVNFAGECVAVVAARTKAQAQDALEAIDVEYDPLPPVLDMEEALADGATLVHPATASNRCYRWEFESGAAGTGEPIELALDTAEVTVTRRFVQQRLIPAFMEPRSTVVQPSGDAVTIWSATQIPHVLRTLLAATLGIPEHKIRVIAPDVGGGFGGKIAVAPEEVISLLVARALNKPVKYTESRSESLMAAHHGRDQLQDITITAKRDGTVTGLDVHLFGDVGAYPRLFGPSVPILGAFMYNSIYKFPAYRFVSEGVYTTKTPTDAYRGAGRPEATYAIERIMDELAAELGMDPMELRRKNWIPHEEFPFTTVAGLTYDSGNYEAATEKALALMGWDDLRAEQRKRRESKDPVQLGLGISTFTEMCGIAPSRLLGSLQFGAGGWEHASVRMLATGKVEVVTGASPHGQGHETAFAQIVADKLGVAFEDVEILHGDTQSSPKGLDTYGSRSLAVGGIAIVKATDKVIEKAKKIAAHLLEANEADLEFAAGSFSVKGSPGPSVSIGEIAFGTFLGHNLPDGVEPSLDADATFDPENFSFPHGTHLCAVEVDTETGRVKIRKYVCVDDVGTAINPLIVEGQVHGGLAQGIAQALFEEAVFDDAGNLTTGTFVDYTLPSAADLPSFTTDRTETPSTSNPLGVKGVGEAGTIASTPAVINAVVDALRPFGVNDIRMPATPERVWRAIQSGSAGGAHRAAEGTTAYGGAGTSTSSGEGGAL
;
A
#
# COMPACT_ATOMS: atom_id res chain seq x y z
N MET A 1 34.92 10.35 35.33
CA MET A 1 33.79 10.48 36.29
C MET A 1 32.81 11.44 35.63
N THR A 2 31.93 10.92 34.78
CA THR A 2 30.75 11.63 34.32
C THR A 2 29.63 11.35 35.32
N ALA A 3 28.97 12.40 35.74
CA ALA A 3 27.89 12.35 36.74
C ALA A 3 26.85 11.32 36.32
N VAL A 4 26.33 10.57 37.30
CA VAL A 4 25.11 9.76 37.16
C VAL A 4 24.01 10.77 36.85
N GLY A 5 23.77 10.99 35.56
CA GLY A 5 22.67 11.78 35.07
C GLY A 5 21.35 11.05 35.34
N ASP A 6 20.29 11.84 35.53
CA ASP A 6 18.92 11.39 35.70
C ASP A 6 18.59 10.22 34.74
N ARG A 7 17.78 9.26 35.26
CA ARG A 7 17.24 8.16 34.42
C ARG A 7 16.79 8.74 33.09
N PRO A 8 17.29 8.24 31.92
CA PRO A 8 16.69 8.62 30.68
C PRO A 8 15.18 8.29 30.74
N ALA A 9 14.35 9.26 30.43
CA ALA A 9 12.92 9.04 30.32
C ALA A 9 12.71 7.93 29.28
N ALA A 10 11.68 7.09 29.49
CA ALA A 10 11.35 6.06 28.53
C ALA A 10 11.31 6.65 27.10
N GLU A 11 12.00 6.06 26.17
CA GLU A 11 12.05 6.54 24.78
C GLU A 11 10.79 6.16 23.99
N ILE A 12 10.21 5.00 24.28
CA ILE A 12 8.94 4.56 23.71
C ILE A 12 7.83 5.53 24.18
N GLY A 13 7.02 6.00 23.24
CA GLY A 13 5.95 6.97 23.50
C GLY A 13 6.37 8.44 23.39
N GLN A 14 7.66 8.73 23.21
CA GLN A 14 8.15 10.09 23.03
C GLN A 14 8.01 10.55 21.58
N SER A 15 7.56 11.81 21.38
CA SER A 15 7.52 12.46 20.07
C SER A 15 8.91 12.95 19.66
N ARG A 16 9.77 12.03 19.26
CA ARG A 16 11.10 12.35 18.72
C ARG A 16 11.01 12.85 17.27
N ARG A 17 11.79 13.87 16.94
CA ARG A 17 12.02 14.26 15.54
C ARG A 17 12.81 13.17 14.85
N ARG A 18 12.58 12.98 13.56
CA ARG A 18 13.24 11.91 12.81
C ARG A 18 14.75 12.14 12.69
N LYS A 19 15.54 11.09 12.95
CA LYS A 19 17.00 11.10 12.76
C LYS A 19 17.35 11.33 11.30
N GLU A 20 16.62 10.70 10.41
CA GLU A 20 16.78 10.76 8.97
C GLU A 20 16.57 12.17 8.39
N ASP A 21 15.82 13.03 9.04
CA ASP A 21 15.62 14.42 8.57
C ASP A 21 16.94 15.20 8.46
N ALA A 22 17.95 14.86 9.29
CA ALA A 22 19.23 15.54 9.27
C ALA A 22 19.94 15.47 7.91
N HIS A 23 19.83 14.33 7.20
CA HIS A 23 20.42 14.20 5.85
C HIS A 23 19.40 14.49 4.75
N LEU A 24 18.12 14.16 4.94
CA LEU A 24 17.07 14.36 3.94
C LEU A 24 16.84 15.82 3.58
N ILE A 25 16.85 16.74 4.57
CA ILE A 25 16.57 18.18 4.33
C ILE A 25 17.79 19.06 4.11
N THR A 26 19.00 18.51 4.19
CA THR A 26 20.26 19.28 4.04
C THR A 26 21.00 19.00 2.72
N GLY A 27 20.36 18.31 1.78
CA GLY A 27 20.96 17.96 0.49
C GLY A 27 22.02 16.86 0.56
N ARG A 28 22.04 16.05 1.62
CA ARG A 28 22.97 14.92 1.81
C ARG A 28 22.33 13.58 1.45
N THR A 29 21.10 13.62 0.98
CA THR A 29 20.33 12.45 0.57
C THR A 29 20.99 11.76 -0.61
N THR A 30 21.07 10.45 -0.56
CA THR A 30 21.61 9.63 -1.66
C THR A 30 20.48 8.98 -2.42
N TRP A 31 19.92 9.70 -3.39
CA TRP A 31 18.95 9.13 -4.32
C TRP A 31 19.63 8.26 -5.37
N THR A 32 18.95 7.23 -5.86
CA THR A 32 19.48 6.39 -6.94
C THR A 32 19.86 7.21 -8.17
N ASP A 33 19.08 8.25 -8.52
CA ASP A 33 19.38 9.14 -9.65
C ASP A 33 20.60 10.02 -9.44
N ASN A 34 21.02 10.29 -8.20
CA ASN A 34 22.25 11.06 -7.92
C ASN A 34 23.54 10.27 -8.18
N MET A 35 23.44 8.95 -8.28
CA MET A 35 24.62 8.09 -8.41
C MET A 35 25.28 8.25 -9.77
N THR A 36 26.62 8.33 -9.77
CA THR A 36 27.41 8.38 -10.99
C THR A 36 28.60 7.43 -10.86
N LEU A 37 28.78 6.55 -11.84
CA LEU A 37 29.87 5.58 -11.89
C LEU A 37 30.78 5.86 -13.08
N PRO A 38 32.09 5.56 -12.98
CA PRO A 38 33.03 5.73 -14.10
C PRO A 38 32.60 4.92 -15.33
N GLY A 39 32.50 5.59 -16.48
CA GLY A 39 32.12 4.94 -17.74
C GLY A 39 30.66 4.50 -17.85
N MET A 40 29.80 4.99 -16.96
CA MET A 40 28.36 4.71 -16.94
C MET A 40 27.68 5.21 -18.22
N LEU A 41 26.79 4.38 -18.75
CA LEU A 41 25.88 4.71 -19.84
C LEU A 41 24.50 5.07 -19.29
N HIS A 42 23.75 5.85 -20.04
CA HIS A 42 22.38 6.21 -19.75
C HIS A 42 21.43 5.43 -20.67
N LEU A 43 20.38 4.91 -20.07
CA LEU A 43 19.34 4.20 -20.79
C LEU A 43 18.11 5.09 -21.01
N ALA A 44 17.49 4.94 -22.18
CA ALA A 44 16.15 5.46 -22.47
C ALA A 44 15.31 4.35 -23.07
N MET A 45 14.04 4.27 -22.65
CA MET A 45 13.11 3.22 -23.07
C MET A 45 12.16 3.75 -24.15
N LEU A 46 12.10 3.07 -25.30
CA LEU A 46 11.04 3.34 -26.27
C LEU A 46 9.78 2.62 -25.80
N ARG A 47 8.71 3.39 -25.61
CA ARG A 47 7.43 2.88 -25.17
C ARG A 47 6.41 2.88 -26.30
N SER A 48 5.56 1.86 -26.31
CA SER A 48 4.48 1.78 -27.27
C SER A 48 3.48 2.94 -27.11
N PRO A 49 3.12 3.62 -28.20
CA PRO A 49 1.99 4.54 -28.22
C PRO A 49 0.65 3.81 -28.43
N MET A 50 0.70 2.50 -28.71
CA MET A 50 -0.47 1.65 -28.98
C MET A 50 -0.85 0.87 -27.74
N ALA A 51 -2.13 0.86 -27.38
CA ALA A 51 -2.65 0.05 -26.29
C ALA A 51 -2.76 -1.44 -26.66
N HIS A 52 -2.98 -1.75 -27.96
CA HIS A 52 -3.10 -3.12 -28.42
C HIS A 52 -2.68 -3.21 -29.88
N ALA A 53 -1.55 -3.84 -30.16
CA ALA A 53 -1.04 -3.98 -31.53
C ALA A 53 -0.01 -5.11 -31.65
N LYS A 54 0.08 -5.71 -32.82
CA LYS A 54 1.23 -6.56 -33.18
C LYS A 54 2.40 -5.68 -33.61
N ILE A 55 3.61 -6.07 -33.22
CA ILE A 55 4.84 -5.47 -33.72
C ILE A 55 5.24 -6.22 -34.99
N THR A 56 5.17 -5.56 -36.14
CA THR A 56 5.51 -6.16 -37.43
C THR A 56 6.98 -5.99 -37.77
N SER A 57 7.56 -4.84 -37.46
CA SER A 57 9.00 -4.57 -37.59
C SER A 57 9.49 -3.52 -36.63
N ILE A 58 10.80 -3.56 -36.32
CA ILE A 58 11.51 -2.52 -35.58
C ILE A 58 12.81 -2.25 -36.32
N ASP A 59 12.95 -1.05 -36.92
CA ASP A 59 14.20 -0.59 -37.52
C ASP A 59 14.90 0.42 -36.59
N ALA A 60 16.03 0.00 -36.04
CA ALA A 60 16.88 0.83 -35.19
C ALA A 60 18.20 1.26 -35.88
N THR A 61 18.27 1.12 -37.21
CA THR A 61 19.51 1.38 -37.98
C THR A 61 19.97 2.81 -37.82
N GLU A 62 19.08 3.77 -37.95
CA GLU A 62 19.40 5.19 -37.77
C GLU A 62 19.78 5.50 -36.32
N ALA A 63 19.01 5.01 -35.35
CA ALA A 63 19.29 5.18 -33.92
C ALA A 63 20.69 4.69 -33.54
N LYS A 64 21.11 3.53 -34.04
CA LYS A 64 22.44 2.96 -33.82
C LYS A 64 23.57 3.84 -34.38
N SER A 65 23.29 4.65 -35.41
CA SER A 65 24.26 5.54 -36.04
C SER A 65 24.39 6.91 -35.36
N ARG A 66 23.48 7.27 -34.45
CA ARG A 66 23.44 8.56 -33.76
C ARG A 66 24.67 8.76 -32.87
N PRO A 67 25.22 9.99 -32.80
CA PRO A 67 26.40 10.30 -31.98
C PRO A 67 26.18 9.95 -30.49
N GLY A 68 27.09 9.20 -29.92
CA GLY A 68 27.07 8.85 -28.50
C GLY A 68 26.24 7.60 -28.16
N VAL A 69 25.46 7.08 -29.09
CA VAL A 69 24.75 5.80 -28.92
C VAL A 69 25.79 4.66 -28.96
N ILE A 70 25.69 3.76 -27.99
CA ILE A 70 26.57 2.59 -27.85
C ILE A 70 25.87 1.32 -28.34
N ALA A 71 24.59 1.19 -28.00
CA ALA A 71 23.77 0.05 -28.42
C ALA A 71 22.28 0.41 -28.41
N VAL A 72 21.50 -0.33 -29.21
CA VAL A 72 20.05 -0.37 -29.16
C VAL A 72 19.65 -1.83 -29.13
N PHE A 73 18.80 -2.21 -28.15
CA PHE A 73 18.26 -3.54 -28.01
C PHE A 73 16.74 -3.53 -28.10
N THR A 74 16.17 -4.60 -28.60
CA THR A 74 14.73 -4.85 -28.74
C THR A 74 14.32 -6.10 -27.99
N GLY A 75 13.04 -6.39 -27.91
CA GLY A 75 12.55 -7.63 -27.32
C GLY A 75 13.13 -8.90 -27.99
N GLN A 76 13.43 -8.84 -29.30
CA GLN A 76 14.04 -9.97 -30.02
C GLN A 76 15.46 -10.28 -29.55
N ASP A 77 16.23 -9.27 -29.15
CA ASP A 77 17.60 -9.46 -28.67
C ASP A 77 17.64 -10.19 -27.32
N PHE A 78 16.58 -10.04 -26.50
CA PHE A 78 16.50 -10.62 -25.16
C PHE A 78 15.42 -11.69 -24.95
N LYS A 79 14.70 -12.10 -26.00
CA LYS A 79 13.54 -13.01 -25.91
C LYS A 79 13.81 -14.32 -25.15
N ASP A 80 15.02 -14.86 -25.27
CA ASP A 80 15.39 -16.15 -24.68
C ASP A 80 16.00 -16.01 -23.27
N VAL A 81 16.27 -14.77 -22.80
CA VAL A 81 17.00 -14.51 -21.54
C VAL A 81 16.30 -13.53 -20.61
N GLN A 82 15.26 -12.80 -21.06
CA GLN A 82 14.59 -11.82 -20.21
C GLN A 82 13.65 -12.46 -19.17
N GLY A 83 13.27 -13.73 -19.35
CA GLY A 83 12.31 -14.41 -18.50
C GLY A 83 10.90 -13.77 -18.56
N SER A 84 10.10 -14.08 -17.57
CA SER A 84 8.80 -13.44 -17.33
C SER A 84 8.85 -12.69 -16.00
N LEU A 85 8.33 -11.47 -15.94
CA LEU A 85 8.17 -10.76 -14.69
C LEU A 85 7.29 -11.58 -13.74
N PRO A 86 7.63 -11.61 -12.44
CA PRO A 86 6.98 -12.53 -11.51
C PRO A 86 5.59 -12.04 -11.09
N CYS A 87 4.68 -13.01 -10.89
CA CYS A 87 3.48 -12.88 -10.09
C CYS A 87 3.67 -13.76 -8.86
N ALA A 88 3.85 -13.14 -7.68
CA ALA A 88 4.20 -13.85 -6.46
C ALA A 88 2.96 -14.27 -5.64
N TRP A 89 1.80 -13.75 -5.97
CA TRP A 89 0.55 -14.20 -5.39
C TRP A 89 -0.45 -14.55 -6.50
N ALA A 90 -0.43 -15.80 -6.89
CA ALA A 90 -1.26 -16.33 -7.95
C ALA A 90 -2.45 -17.08 -7.32
N PRO A 91 -3.70 -16.57 -7.40
CA PRO A 91 -4.87 -17.33 -6.96
C PRO A 91 -5.05 -18.61 -7.78
N ASP A 92 -5.76 -19.59 -7.21
CA ASP A 92 -6.08 -20.84 -7.90
C ASP A 92 -6.75 -20.56 -9.25
N GLY A 93 -6.30 -21.27 -10.26
CA GLY A 93 -6.83 -21.12 -11.61
C GLY A 93 -6.36 -19.86 -12.35
N LEU A 94 -5.39 -19.11 -11.82
CA LEU A 94 -4.81 -17.95 -12.52
C LEU A 94 -4.27 -18.34 -13.88
N VAL A 95 -4.80 -17.73 -14.93
CA VAL A 95 -4.27 -17.81 -16.30
C VAL A 95 -3.20 -16.74 -16.45
N ASN A 96 -1.92 -17.14 -16.45
CA ASN A 96 -0.79 -16.22 -16.57
C ASN A 96 -0.16 -16.36 -17.98
N PRO A 97 -0.32 -15.36 -18.86
CA PRO A 97 0.25 -15.40 -20.23
C PRO A 97 1.77 -15.17 -20.26
N GLY A 98 2.38 -14.85 -19.11
CA GLY A 98 3.75 -14.36 -19.03
C GLY A 98 3.85 -12.86 -19.32
N THR A 99 4.73 -12.16 -18.59
CA THR A 99 4.92 -10.70 -18.71
C THR A 99 6.34 -10.42 -19.18
N PRO A 100 6.55 -10.05 -20.46
CA PRO A 100 7.89 -9.70 -20.94
C PRO A 100 8.35 -8.36 -20.37
N SER A 101 9.66 -8.17 -20.20
CA SER A 101 10.24 -6.87 -19.86
C SER A 101 10.33 -5.96 -21.09
N LEU A 102 10.66 -6.52 -22.24
CA LEU A 102 10.58 -5.87 -23.57
C LEU A 102 9.61 -6.67 -24.44
N ALA A 103 8.63 -5.99 -25.01
CA ALA A 103 7.66 -6.60 -25.93
C ALA A 103 8.37 -7.22 -27.15
N VAL A 104 7.95 -8.44 -27.53
CA VAL A 104 8.60 -9.21 -28.61
C VAL A 104 7.76 -9.22 -29.90
N HIS A 105 6.47 -9.52 -29.77
CA HIS A 105 5.58 -9.70 -30.95
C HIS A 105 4.32 -8.84 -30.88
N GLN A 106 3.94 -8.42 -29.67
CA GLN A 106 2.69 -7.69 -29.44
C GLN A 106 2.87 -6.77 -28.23
N VAL A 107 2.20 -5.64 -28.27
CA VAL A 107 2.02 -4.73 -27.15
C VAL A 107 0.58 -4.80 -26.67
N ASN A 108 0.38 -4.77 -25.35
CA ASN A 108 -0.92 -4.97 -24.73
C ASN A 108 -1.37 -3.80 -23.85
N PHE A 109 -0.56 -2.74 -23.72
CA PHE A 109 -0.97 -1.46 -23.16
C PHE A 109 -0.08 -0.32 -23.68
N ALA A 110 -0.63 0.88 -23.75
CA ALA A 110 0.15 2.08 -24.08
C ALA A 110 1.16 2.36 -22.94
N GLY A 111 2.45 2.44 -23.28
CA GLY A 111 3.52 2.56 -22.29
C GLY A 111 4.38 1.29 -22.12
N GLU A 112 4.03 0.17 -22.73
CA GLU A 112 4.84 -1.04 -22.70
C GLU A 112 6.19 -0.82 -23.38
N CYS A 113 7.29 -1.32 -22.80
CA CYS A 113 8.63 -1.17 -23.34
C CYS A 113 8.81 -2.01 -24.63
N VAL A 114 9.29 -1.39 -25.70
CA VAL A 114 9.52 -2.02 -27.02
C VAL A 114 11.00 -2.12 -27.36
N ALA A 115 11.78 -1.09 -27.02
CA ALA A 115 13.22 -1.06 -27.24
C ALA A 115 13.91 -0.24 -26.14
N VAL A 116 15.23 -0.40 -26.04
CA VAL A 116 16.08 0.36 -25.14
C VAL A 116 17.31 0.87 -25.86
N VAL A 117 17.62 2.16 -25.66
CA VAL A 117 18.86 2.80 -26.14
C VAL A 117 19.82 2.97 -24.98
N ALA A 118 21.08 2.55 -25.18
CA ALA A 118 22.20 2.83 -24.28
C ALA A 118 23.15 3.86 -24.93
N ALA A 119 23.31 5.04 -24.30
CA ALA A 119 24.15 6.10 -24.82
C ALA A 119 25.05 6.71 -23.73
N ARG A 120 26.00 7.59 -24.13
CA ARG A 120 26.95 8.22 -23.22
C ARG A 120 26.30 9.25 -22.30
N THR A 121 25.19 9.86 -22.73
CA THR A 121 24.43 10.83 -21.94
C THR A 121 22.93 10.54 -22.04
N LYS A 122 22.16 11.00 -21.05
CA LYS A 122 20.69 10.86 -21.03
C LYS A 122 20.05 11.51 -22.26
N ALA A 123 20.51 12.72 -22.64
CA ALA A 123 20.00 13.42 -23.81
C ALA A 123 20.23 12.63 -25.11
N GLN A 124 21.46 12.09 -25.31
CA GLN A 124 21.75 11.25 -26.47
C GLN A 124 20.91 9.97 -26.54
N ALA A 125 20.63 9.37 -25.39
CA ALA A 125 19.75 8.21 -25.34
C ALA A 125 18.30 8.57 -25.71
N GLN A 126 17.80 9.71 -25.22
CA GLN A 126 16.45 10.20 -25.54
C GLN A 126 16.31 10.62 -27.00
N ASP A 127 17.23 11.41 -27.53
CA ASP A 127 17.23 11.83 -28.94
C ASP A 127 17.27 10.65 -29.92
N ALA A 128 17.93 9.57 -29.53
CA ALA A 128 18.01 8.37 -30.36
C ALA A 128 16.71 7.56 -30.39
N LEU A 129 15.81 7.71 -29.42
CA LEU A 129 14.49 7.06 -29.48
C LEU A 129 13.67 7.50 -30.67
N GLU A 130 13.76 8.79 -31.07
CA GLU A 130 13.04 9.36 -32.20
C GLU A 130 13.51 8.77 -33.55
N ALA A 131 14.66 8.12 -33.57
CA ALA A 131 15.26 7.49 -34.76
C ALA A 131 15.03 5.97 -34.81
N ILE A 132 14.17 5.45 -33.95
CA ILE A 132 13.72 4.04 -34.01
C ILE A 132 12.34 4.02 -34.68
N ASP A 133 12.24 3.36 -35.82
CA ASP A 133 10.97 3.17 -36.52
C ASP A 133 10.34 1.83 -36.10
N VAL A 134 9.08 1.88 -35.66
CA VAL A 134 8.31 0.69 -35.24
C VAL A 134 7.01 0.63 -36.05
N GLU A 135 6.84 -0.43 -36.79
CA GLU A 135 5.60 -0.69 -37.51
C GLU A 135 4.66 -1.54 -36.64
N TYR A 136 3.45 -1.05 -36.45
CA TYR A 136 2.40 -1.70 -35.69
C TYR A 136 1.24 -2.13 -36.62
N ASP A 137 0.68 -3.33 -36.36
CA ASP A 137 -0.61 -3.77 -36.88
C ASP A 137 -1.64 -3.64 -35.76
N PRO A 138 -2.49 -2.57 -35.73
CA PRO A 138 -3.38 -2.27 -34.65
C PRO A 138 -4.42 -3.36 -34.41
N LEU A 139 -4.72 -3.65 -33.16
CA LEU A 139 -5.79 -4.53 -32.70
C LEU A 139 -6.81 -3.69 -31.89
N PRO A 140 -8.08 -4.11 -31.81
CA PRO A 140 -9.07 -3.43 -31.00
C PRO A 140 -8.65 -3.40 -29.53
N PRO A 141 -8.68 -2.25 -28.85
CA PRO A 141 -8.41 -2.19 -27.42
C PRO A 141 -9.56 -2.82 -26.61
N VAL A 142 -9.24 -3.32 -25.43
CA VAL A 142 -10.18 -3.93 -24.48
C VAL A 142 -10.12 -3.09 -23.21
N LEU A 143 -11.13 -2.26 -22.95
CA LEU A 143 -11.08 -1.24 -21.91
C LEU A 143 -12.10 -1.45 -20.79
N ASP A 144 -13.23 -2.08 -21.09
CA ASP A 144 -14.30 -2.36 -20.15
C ASP A 144 -14.23 -3.82 -19.68
N MET A 145 -14.37 -4.05 -18.35
CA MET A 145 -14.24 -5.38 -17.76
C MET A 145 -15.41 -6.30 -18.11
N GLU A 146 -16.63 -5.77 -18.19
CA GLU A 146 -17.81 -6.59 -18.47
C GLU A 146 -17.87 -6.94 -19.98
N GLU A 147 -17.53 -5.99 -20.86
CA GLU A 147 -17.39 -6.25 -22.28
C GLU A 147 -16.25 -7.24 -22.58
N ALA A 148 -15.15 -7.17 -21.83
CA ALA A 148 -14.03 -8.09 -21.94
C ALA A 148 -14.40 -9.55 -21.62
N LEU A 149 -15.41 -9.76 -20.80
CA LEU A 149 -15.92 -11.08 -20.43
C LEU A 149 -17.05 -11.60 -21.33
N ALA A 150 -17.55 -10.77 -22.25
CA ALA A 150 -18.64 -11.16 -23.16
C ALA A 150 -18.19 -12.23 -24.16
N ASP A 151 -19.12 -13.04 -24.62
CA ASP A 151 -18.88 -14.04 -25.64
C ASP A 151 -18.40 -13.39 -26.95
N GLY A 152 -17.26 -13.81 -27.46
CA GLY A 152 -16.66 -13.27 -28.67
C GLY A 152 -15.87 -11.97 -28.51
N ALA A 153 -15.62 -11.54 -27.28
CA ALA A 153 -14.78 -10.38 -27.00
C ALA A 153 -13.37 -10.53 -27.58
N THR A 154 -12.76 -9.42 -27.97
CA THR A 154 -11.35 -9.39 -28.36
C THR A 154 -10.49 -9.86 -27.18
N LEU A 155 -9.59 -10.82 -27.44
CA LEU A 155 -8.67 -11.32 -26.42
C LEU A 155 -7.46 -10.40 -26.31
N VAL A 156 -7.14 -9.96 -25.10
CA VAL A 156 -5.89 -9.24 -24.80
C VAL A 156 -4.68 -10.13 -25.12
N HIS A 157 -4.80 -11.41 -24.76
CA HIS A 157 -3.78 -12.42 -25.04
C HIS A 157 -4.37 -13.53 -25.93
N PRO A 158 -3.97 -13.61 -27.20
CA PRO A 158 -4.53 -14.61 -28.13
C PRO A 158 -4.34 -16.08 -27.72
N ALA A 159 -3.37 -16.34 -26.83
CA ALA A 159 -3.09 -17.68 -26.30
C ALA A 159 -4.02 -18.11 -25.16
N THR A 160 -4.86 -17.20 -24.64
CA THR A 160 -5.81 -17.51 -23.56
C THR A 160 -7.20 -17.85 -24.14
N ALA A 161 -8.00 -18.57 -23.35
CA ALA A 161 -9.36 -18.92 -23.77
C ALA A 161 -10.38 -17.78 -23.55
N SER A 162 -10.04 -16.84 -22.66
CA SER A 162 -10.90 -15.69 -22.30
C SER A 162 -10.05 -14.61 -21.65
N ASN A 163 -10.62 -13.41 -21.50
CA ASN A 163 -10.00 -12.33 -20.72
C ASN A 163 -10.20 -12.50 -19.20
N ARG A 164 -10.94 -13.53 -18.74
CA ARG A 164 -11.01 -13.85 -17.31
C ARG A 164 -9.67 -14.41 -16.88
N CYS A 165 -8.98 -13.64 -16.02
CA CYS A 165 -7.67 -13.96 -15.46
C CYS A 165 -7.78 -15.06 -14.40
N TYR A 166 -8.78 -14.93 -13.51
CA TYR A 166 -9.13 -15.89 -12.47
C TYR A 166 -10.59 -15.69 -12.03
N ARG A 167 -11.14 -16.69 -11.30
CA ARG A 167 -12.33 -16.58 -10.47
C ARG A 167 -12.02 -17.20 -9.11
N TRP A 168 -12.23 -16.44 -8.05
CA TRP A 168 -12.03 -16.91 -6.67
C TRP A 168 -13.31 -16.67 -5.88
N GLU A 169 -13.65 -17.60 -4.99
CA GLU A 169 -14.89 -17.56 -4.22
C GLU A 169 -14.67 -18.00 -2.78
N PHE A 170 -15.31 -17.34 -1.85
CA PHE A 170 -15.39 -17.67 -0.44
C PHE A 170 -16.87 -17.61 0.00
N GLU A 171 -17.31 -18.60 0.77
CA GLU A 171 -18.65 -18.62 1.36
C GLU A 171 -18.57 -19.19 2.77
N SER A 172 -19.18 -18.47 3.75
CA SER A 172 -19.03 -18.76 5.17
C SER A 172 -19.63 -20.09 5.61
N GLY A 173 -20.77 -20.48 5.05
CA GLY A 173 -21.40 -21.77 5.36
C GLY A 173 -20.55 -22.95 4.88
N ALA A 174 -20.02 -22.87 3.65
CA ALA A 174 -19.12 -23.89 3.11
C ALA A 174 -17.77 -23.94 3.84
N ALA A 175 -17.26 -22.78 4.29
CA ALA A 175 -16.03 -22.66 5.07
C ALA A 175 -16.20 -23.08 6.54
N GLY A 176 -17.44 -23.19 7.04
CA GLY A 176 -17.73 -23.49 8.44
C GLY A 176 -17.43 -22.34 9.40
N THR A 177 -17.39 -21.10 8.89
CA THR A 177 -17.10 -19.88 9.67
C THR A 177 -18.36 -19.07 9.99
N GLY A 178 -19.51 -19.44 9.38
CA GLY A 178 -20.78 -18.76 9.54
C GLY A 178 -21.94 -19.54 8.93
N GLU A 179 -23.05 -18.86 8.69
CA GLU A 179 -24.24 -19.41 8.05
C GLU A 179 -24.13 -19.35 6.52
N PRO A 180 -24.88 -20.20 5.77
CA PRO A 180 -25.00 -20.06 4.32
C PRO A 180 -25.63 -18.72 3.93
N ILE A 181 -25.08 -18.07 2.91
CA ILE A 181 -25.58 -16.76 2.47
C ILE A 181 -27.00 -16.83 1.90
N GLU A 182 -27.36 -17.93 1.26
CA GLU A 182 -28.72 -18.15 0.74
C GLU A 182 -29.77 -18.06 1.85
N LEU A 183 -29.48 -18.57 3.04
CA LEU A 183 -30.39 -18.48 4.19
C LEU A 183 -30.63 -17.02 4.59
N ALA A 184 -29.58 -16.22 4.61
CA ALA A 184 -29.68 -14.79 4.92
C ALA A 184 -30.47 -14.01 3.85
N LEU A 185 -30.30 -14.36 2.58
CA LEU A 185 -31.03 -13.73 1.46
C LEU A 185 -32.52 -14.13 1.50
N ASP A 186 -32.85 -15.40 1.73
CA ASP A 186 -34.23 -15.91 1.74
C ASP A 186 -35.04 -15.41 2.94
N THR A 187 -34.40 -15.16 4.07
CA THR A 187 -35.06 -14.75 5.33
C THR A 187 -34.95 -13.25 5.63
N ALA A 188 -34.36 -12.47 4.73
CA ALA A 188 -34.17 -11.05 4.93
C ALA A 188 -35.48 -10.28 5.06
N GLU A 189 -35.59 -9.42 6.06
CA GLU A 189 -36.73 -8.47 6.18
C GLU A 189 -36.47 -7.17 5.39
N VAL A 190 -35.19 -6.83 5.21
CA VAL A 190 -34.71 -5.68 4.42
C VAL A 190 -33.49 -6.14 3.63
N THR A 191 -33.46 -5.80 2.34
CA THR A 191 -32.34 -6.08 1.44
C THR A 191 -31.98 -4.81 0.70
N VAL A 192 -30.71 -4.45 0.72
CA VAL A 192 -30.15 -3.31 -0.06
C VAL A 192 -29.06 -3.84 -0.96
N THR A 193 -29.19 -3.59 -2.26
CA THR A 193 -28.18 -3.94 -3.28
C THR A 193 -27.69 -2.67 -3.95
N ARG A 194 -26.38 -2.53 -4.10
CA ARG A 194 -25.73 -1.41 -4.79
C ARG A 194 -24.55 -1.89 -5.61
N ARG A 195 -24.26 -1.15 -6.67
CA ARG A 195 -23.01 -1.26 -7.41
C ARG A 195 -22.16 -0.03 -7.08
N PHE A 196 -20.94 -0.27 -6.57
CA PHE A 196 -19.94 0.78 -6.36
C PHE A 196 -18.79 0.63 -7.35
N VAL A 197 -18.26 1.78 -7.79
CA VAL A 197 -17.15 1.87 -8.71
C VAL A 197 -15.95 2.48 -7.98
N GLN A 198 -14.87 1.71 -7.90
CA GLN A 198 -13.57 2.21 -7.50
C GLN A 198 -12.82 2.62 -8.76
N GLN A 199 -12.64 3.91 -8.97
CA GLN A 199 -11.89 4.39 -10.13
C GLN A 199 -10.42 3.96 -10.07
N ARG A 200 -9.78 3.86 -11.23
CA ARG A 200 -8.36 3.57 -11.33
C ARG A 200 -7.53 4.74 -10.81
N LEU A 201 -6.50 4.43 -10.01
CA LEU A 201 -5.58 5.40 -9.41
C LEU A 201 -4.13 5.07 -9.75
N ILE A 202 -3.27 6.08 -9.67
CA ILE A 202 -1.83 5.97 -9.85
C ILE A 202 -1.14 6.23 -8.50
N PRO A 203 -0.29 5.33 -7.98
CA PRO A 203 0.54 5.60 -6.81
C PRO A 203 1.56 6.70 -7.13
N ALA A 204 1.19 7.94 -6.93
CA ALA A 204 1.97 9.11 -7.33
C ALA A 204 3.11 9.42 -6.35
N PHE A 205 4.12 8.55 -6.27
CA PHE A 205 5.34 8.81 -5.49
C PHE A 205 6.15 9.97 -6.11
N MET A 206 6.74 10.82 -5.25
CA MET A 206 7.44 12.04 -5.73
C MET A 206 8.78 11.73 -6.39
N GLU A 207 9.56 10.78 -5.88
CA GLU A 207 10.76 10.29 -6.54
C GLU A 207 10.37 9.31 -7.67
N PRO A 208 10.60 9.61 -8.96
CA PRO A 208 10.45 8.64 -10.04
C PRO A 208 11.33 7.41 -9.84
N ARG A 209 10.96 6.27 -10.45
CA ARG A 209 11.78 5.06 -10.38
C ARG A 209 13.11 5.28 -11.08
N SER A 210 14.17 4.76 -10.47
CA SER A 210 15.54 4.87 -10.99
C SER A 210 16.30 3.61 -10.64
N THR A 211 17.16 3.17 -11.55
CA THR A 211 17.99 1.97 -11.40
C THR A 211 19.38 2.24 -11.94
N VAL A 212 20.40 1.89 -11.15
CA VAL A 212 21.80 1.86 -11.57
C VAL A 212 22.30 0.44 -11.44
N VAL A 213 22.94 -0.10 -12.49
CA VAL A 213 23.48 -1.45 -12.49
C VAL A 213 24.95 -1.42 -12.82
N GLN A 214 25.76 -2.05 -11.97
CA GLN A 214 27.21 -2.21 -12.17
C GLN A 214 27.54 -3.70 -12.28
N PRO A 215 27.98 -4.18 -13.45
CA PRO A 215 28.51 -5.53 -13.59
C PRO A 215 29.92 -5.64 -13.00
N SER A 216 30.25 -6.81 -12.41
CA SER A 216 31.58 -7.15 -11.89
C SER A 216 31.87 -8.64 -12.15
N GLY A 217 32.40 -8.93 -13.31
CA GLY A 217 32.54 -10.32 -13.77
C GLY A 217 31.16 -10.96 -14.00
N ASP A 218 30.88 -12.04 -13.29
CA ASP A 218 29.59 -12.74 -13.31
C ASP A 218 28.59 -12.23 -12.26
N ALA A 219 29.02 -11.33 -11.38
CA ALA A 219 28.21 -10.69 -10.36
C ALA A 219 27.71 -9.29 -10.80
N VAL A 220 26.65 -8.82 -10.16
CA VAL A 220 26.09 -7.48 -10.40
C VAL A 220 25.73 -6.81 -9.07
N THR A 221 25.94 -5.48 -9.00
CA THR A 221 25.35 -4.63 -7.98
C THR A 221 24.28 -3.75 -8.62
N ILE A 222 23.11 -3.72 -8.00
CA ILE A 222 21.95 -2.95 -8.46
C ILE A 222 21.59 -1.96 -7.36
N TRP A 223 21.59 -0.67 -7.67
CA TRP A 223 20.94 0.35 -6.85
C TRP A 223 19.58 0.62 -7.47
N SER A 224 18.53 0.50 -6.69
CA SER A 224 17.15 0.72 -7.16
C SER A 224 16.32 1.48 -6.13
N ALA A 225 15.50 2.41 -6.62
CA ALA A 225 14.49 3.08 -5.83
C ALA A 225 13.31 2.10 -5.59
N THR A 226 13.52 1.11 -4.72
CA THR A 226 12.58 0.00 -4.46
C THR A 226 12.18 -0.07 -2.98
N GLN A 227 10.98 -0.60 -2.71
CA GLN A 227 10.51 -0.93 -1.36
C GLN A 227 10.99 -2.30 -0.87
N ILE A 228 11.50 -3.13 -1.79
CA ILE A 228 11.70 -4.57 -1.57
C ILE A 228 13.08 -5.09 -2.00
N PRO A 229 14.21 -4.51 -1.54
CA PRO A 229 15.53 -4.89 -2.02
C PRO A 229 15.85 -6.40 -1.86
N HIS A 230 15.43 -7.05 -0.78
CA HIS A 230 15.67 -8.48 -0.55
C HIS A 230 14.81 -9.35 -1.47
N VAL A 231 13.52 -9.07 -1.53
CA VAL A 231 12.59 -9.77 -2.42
C VAL A 231 12.98 -9.52 -3.89
N LEU A 232 13.36 -8.29 -4.25
CA LEU A 232 13.85 -7.95 -5.60
C LEU A 232 15.06 -8.79 -6.00
N ARG A 233 16.05 -8.97 -5.10
CA ARG A 233 17.21 -9.84 -5.34
C ARG A 233 16.78 -11.25 -5.70
N THR A 234 15.92 -11.85 -4.89
CA THR A 234 15.42 -13.22 -5.09
C THR A 234 14.62 -13.36 -6.39
N LEU A 235 13.74 -12.39 -6.66
CA LEU A 235 12.91 -12.41 -7.87
C LEU A 235 13.74 -12.20 -9.15
N LEU A 236 14.73 -11.28 -9.14
CA LEU A 236 15.64 -11.11 -10.27
C LEU A 236 16.49 -12.38 -10.52
N ALA A 237 16.94 -13.03 -9.45
CA ALA A 237 17.68 -14.29 -9.56
C ALA A 237 16.82 -15.37 -10.25
N ALA A 238 15.58 -15.53 -9.81
CA ALA A 238 14.64 -16.49 -10.40
C ALA A 238 14.27 -16.15 -11.86
N THR A 239 13.95 -14.87 -12.12
CA THR A 239 13.53 -14.40 -13.46
C THR A 239 14.63 -14.59 -14.50
N LEU A 240 15.89 -14.31 -14.15
CA LEU A 240 16.99 -14.27 -15.08
C LEU A 240 17.94 -15.50 -15.01
N GLY A 241 17.64 -16.44 -14.09
CA GLY A 241 18.50 -17.63 -13.89
C GLY A 241 19.90 -17.29 -13.38
N ILE A 242 20.09 -16.14 -12.70
CA ILE A 242 21.35 -15.71 -12.12
C ILE A 242 21.42 -16.23 -10.67
N PRO A 243 22.50 -16.87 -10.23
CA PRO A 243 22.64 -17.28 -8.84
C PRO A 243 22.45 -16.10 -7.88
N GLU A 244 21.61 -16.24 -6.88
CA GLU A 244 21.21 -15.14 -5.98
C GLU A 244 22.41 -14.46 -5.32
N HIS A 245 23.41 -15.21 -4.91
CA HIS A 245 24.65 -14.69 -4.30
C HIS A 245 25.54 -13.87 -5.26
N LYS A 246 25.21 -13.83 -6.55
CA LYS A 246 25.86 -12.97 -7.55
C LYS A 246 25.13 -11.64 -7.75
N ILE A 247 23.99 -11.46 -7.08
CA ILE A 247 23.20 -10.23 -7.14
C ILE A 247 23.24 -9.55 -5.78
N ARG A 248 23.72 -8.30 -5.75
CA ARG A 248 23.56 -7.39 -4.62
C ARG A 248 22.57 -6.30 -5.00
N VAL A 249 21.56 -6.11 -4.18
CA VAL A 249 20.59 -5.00 -4.33
C VAL A 249 20.80 -4.01 -3.19
N ILE A 250 20.82 -2.72 -3.53
CA ILE A 250 20.92 -1.61 -2.59
C ILE A 250 19.78 -0.66 -2.88
N ALA A 251 18.90 -0.47 -1.91
CA ALA A 251 17.92 0.61 -1.89
C ALA A 251 18.51 1.75 -1.05
N PRO A 252 18.98 2.84 -1.67
CA PRO A 252 19.42 4.03 -0.93
C PRO A 252 18.21 4.76 -0.35
N ASP A 253 18.29 6.06 -0.09
CA ASP A 253 17.09 6.83 0.26
C ASP A 253 16.02 6.69 -0.82
N VAL A 254 14.78 6.37 -0.42
CA VAL A 254 13.64 6.17 -1.34
C VAL A 254 12.56 7.22 -1.07
N GLY A 255 12.26 8.04 -2.07
CA GLY A 255 11.35 9.17 -2.01
C GLY A 255 9.88 8.80 -2.22
N GLY A 256 9.36 7.93 -1.35
CA GLY A 256 7.99 7.40 -1.41
C GLY A 256 7.89 6.15 -2.28
N GLY A 257 6.89 5.34 -1.97
CA GLY A 257 6.61 4.10 -2.71
C GLY A 257 5.12 3.82 -2.81
N PHE A 258 4.43 3.77 -1.67
CA PHE A 258 2.98 3.57 -1.54
C PHE A 258 2.43 2.33 -2.25
N GLY A 259 3.28 1.32 -2.47
CA GLY A 259 3.00 0.16 -3.30
C GLY A 259 3.58 0.28 -4.73
N GLY A 260 3.72 1.49 -5.28
CA GLY A 260 4.20 1.72 -6.65
C GLY A 260 5.64 1.29 -6.94
N LYS A 261 6.42 0.93 -5.91
CA LYS A 261 7.80 0.44 -6.02
C LYS A 261 7.96 -0.96 -5.41
N ILE A 262 6.87 -1.74 -5.33
CA ILE A 262 6.90 -3.10 -4.75
C ILE A 262 7.10 -4.20 -5.78
N ALA A 263 6.74 -3.99 -7.03
CA ALA A 263 6.90 -4.99 -8.09
C ALA A 263 8.29 -4.92 -8.72
N VAL A 264 8.75 -6.05 -9.28
CA VAL A 264 9.91 -6.03 -10.19
C VAL A 264 9.53 -5.22 -11.42
N ALA A 265 10.20 -4.11 -11.64
CA ALA A 265 9.94 -3.25 -12.80
C ALA A 265 10.62 -3.82 -14.07
N PRO A 266 9.96 -3.72 -15.25
CA PRO A 266 10.59 -4.08 -16.51
C PRO A 266 11.97 -3.44 -16.69
N GLU A 267 12.08 -2.18 -16.29
CA GLU A 267 13.29 -1.36 -16.41
C GLU A 267 14.45 -1.88 -15.56
N GLU A 268 14.19 -2.53 -14.43
CA GLU A 268 15.22 -3.18 -13.60
C GLU A 268 15.82 -4.38 -14.33
N VAL A 269 14.97 -5.21 -14.91
CA VAL A 269 15.37 -6.37 -15.73
C VAL A 269 16.13 -5.93 -16.98
N ILE A 270 15.60 -4.96 -17.73
CA ILE A 270 16.23 -4.40 -18.93
C ILE A 270 17.59 -3.81 -18.60
N SER A 271 17.69 -3.01 -17.53
CA SER A 271 18.96 -2.40 -17.11
C SER A 271 20.01 -3.45 -16.76
N LEU A 272 19.62 -4.53 -16.08
CA LEU A 272 20.51 -5.63 -15.74
C LEU A 272 21.00 -6.36 -17.00
N LEU A 273 20.10 -6.68 -17.94
CA LEU A 273 20.43 -7.34 -19.19
C LEU A 273 21.40 -6.51 -20.05
N VAL A 274 21.11 -5.19 -20.19
CA VAL A 274 21.97 -4.26 -20.94
C VAL A 274 23.33 -4.09 -20.28
N ALA A 275 23.37 -3.94 -18.96
CA ALA A 275 24.65 -3.83 -18.22
C ALA A 275 25.55 -5.05 -18.43
N ARG A 276 24.97 -6.26 -18.39
CA ARG A 276 25.70 -7.51 -18.65
C ARG A 276 26.12 -7.65 -20.11
N ALA A 277 25.23 -7.36 -21.05
CA ALA A 277 25.54 -7.44 -22.48
C ALA A 277 26.68 -6.51 -22.90
N LEU A 278 26.73 -5.31 -22.34
CA LEU A 278 27.77 -4.32 -22.63
C LEU A 278 28.99 -4.40 -21.72
N ASN A 279 28.89 -5.13 -20.60
CA ASN A 279 29.89 -5.15 -19.52
C ASN A 279 30.26 -3.72 -19.04
N LYS A 280 29.26 -2.87 -18.85
CA LYS A 280 29.39 -1.48 -18.43
C LYS A 280 28.32 -1.10 -17.41
N PRO A 281 28.65 -0.17 -16.51
CA PRO A 281 27.61 0.42 -15.66
C PRO A 281 26.57 1.13 -16.53
N VAL A 282 25.29 0.98 -16.14
CA VAL A 282 24.16 1.66 -16.79
C VAL A 282 23.27 2.33 -15.75
N LYS A 283 22.60 3.42 -16.16
CA LYS A 283 21.56 4.08 -15.36
C LYS A 283 20.32 4.31 -16.21
N TYR A 284 19.18 3.97 -15.63
CA TYR A 284 17.86 4.39 -16.08
C TYR A 284 17.19 5.27 -15.03
N THR A 285 16.53 6.33 -15.47
CA THR A 285 15.68 7.19 -14.63
C THR A 285 14.45 7.57 -15.44
N GLU A 286 13.28 7.13 -15.00
CA GLU A 286 12.03 7.45 -15.68
C GLU A 286 11.68 8.94 -15.60
N SER A 287 10.94 9.44 -16.57
CA SER A 287 10.27 10.73 -16.49
C SER A 287 8.97 10.61 -15.71
N ARG A 288 8.36 11.74 -15.32
CA ARG A 288 7.05 11.72 -14.64
C ARG A 288 5.95 11.13 -15.53
N SER A 289 5.93 11.46 -16.81
CA SER A 289 4.96 10.91 -17.75
C SER A 289 5.12 9.39 -17.92
N GLU A 290 6.36 8.89 -17.99
CA GLU A 290 6.60 7.44 -17.98
C GLU A 290 6.11 6.80 -16.68
N SER A 291 6.37 7.43 -15.53
CA SER A 291 5.91 6.95 -14.23
C SER A 291 4.38 6.83 -14.18
N LEU A 292 3.65 7.85 -14.64
CA LEU A 292 2.19 7.83 -14.65
C LEU A 292 1.62 6.80 -15.65
N MET A 293 2.27 6.61 -16.79
CA MET A 293 1.78 5.72 -17.86
C MET A 293 2.15 4.24 -17.65
N ALA A 294 3.34 3.96 -17.11
CA ALA A 294 3.95 2.63 -17.14
C ALA A 294 4.29 2.02 -15.77
N ALA A 295 4.33 2.79 -14.68
CA ALA A 295 4.25 2.21 -13.35
C ALA A 295 2.87 1.57 -13.16
N HIS A 296 2.77 0.52 -12.36
CA HIS A 296 1.47 -0.09 -12.15
C HIS A 296 0.49 0.88 -11.47
N HIS A 297 -0.79 0.71 -11.78
CA HIS A 297 -1.90 1.44 -11.19
C HIS A 297 -2.51 0.65 -10.03
N GLY A 298 -3.49 1.22 -9.33
CA GLY A 298 -4.24 0.56 -8.27
C GLY A 298 -5.73 0.78 -8.39
N ARG A 299 -6.50 0.16 -7.49
CA ARG A 299 -7.97 0.17 -7.45
C ARG A 299 -8.57 -0.47 -8.71
N ASP A 300 -9.44 0.24 -9.44
CA ASP A 300 -10.15 -0.19 -10.66
C ASP A 300 -10.98 -1.45 -10.44
N GLN A 301 -12.07 -1.31 -9.67
CA GLN A 301 -12.95 -2.40 -9.32
C GLN A 301 -14.42 -1.99 -9.51
N LEU A 302 -15.23 -2.94 -10.00
CA LEU A 302 -16.69 -2.89 -9.92
C LEU A 302 -17.12 -3.81 -8.79
N GLN A 303 -17.95 -3.32 -7.88
CA GLN A 303 -18.32 -4.02 -6.66
C GLN A 303 -19.85 -4.07 -6.54
N ASP A 304 -20.44 -5.22 -6.89
CA ASP A 304 -21.84 -5.49 -6.62
C ASP A 304 -21.96 -6.02 -5.19
N ILE A 305 -22.67 -5.30 -4.34
CA ILE A 305 -22.78 -5.64 -2.92
C ILE A 305 -24.25 -5.66 -2.48
N THR A 306 -24.62 -6.71 -1.78
CA THR A 306 -25.95 -6.89 -1.18
C THR A 306 -25.80 -7.09 0.33
N ILE A 307 -26.46 -6.25 1.10
CA ILE A 307 -26.60 -6.39 2.56
C ILE A 307 -28.01 -6.77 2.92
N THR A 308 -28.15 -7.73 3.83
CA THR A 308 -29.44 -8.13 4.39
C THR A 308 -29.52 -7.80 5.87
N ALA A 309 -30.73 -7.43 6.33
CA ALA A 309 -30.94 -7.05 7.72
C ALA A 309 -32.39 -7.34 8.17
N LYS A 310 -32.59 -7.32 9.48
CA LYS A 310 -33.90 -7.22 10.11
C LYS A 310 -34.38 -5.76 10.11
N ARG A 311 -35.70 -5.53 10.27
CA ARG A 311 -36.25 -4.16 10.37
C ARG A 311 -35.70 -3.36 11.55
N ASP A 312 -35.24 -4.03 12.58
CA ASP A 312 -34.60 -3.39 13.74
C ASP A 312 -33.16 -2.94 13.49
N GLY A 313 -32.63 -3.16 12.28
CA GLY A 313 -31.28 -2.81 11.86
C GLY A 313 -30.21 -3.87 12.16
N THR A 314 -30.55 -5.04 12.69
CA THR A 314 -29.58 -6.14 12.87
C THR A 314 -29.22 -6.73 11.51
N VAL A 315 -27.95 -6.64 11.10
CA VAL A 315 -27.45 -7.21 9.83
C VAL A 315 -27.46 -8.76 9.90
N THR A 316 -27.81 -9.40 8.79
CA THR A 316 -27.93 -10.86 8.71
C THR A 316 -27.04 -11.50 7.66
N GLY A 317 -26.64 -10.76 6.61
CA GLY A 317 -25.75 -11.30 5.58
C GLY A 317 -25.14 -10.21 4.72
N LEU A 318 -24.02 -10.58 4.10
CA LEU A 318 -23.27 -9.74 3.17
C LEU A 318 -22.85 -10.58 1.97
N ASP A 319 -23.28 -10.20 0.78
CA ASP A 319 -22.95 -10.85 -0.49
C ASP A 319 -22.23 -9.85 -1.41
N VAL A 320 -21.04 -10.22 -1.87
CA VAL A 320 -20.17 -9.36 -2.67
C VAL A 320 -19.74 -10.06 -3.93
N HIS A 321 -19.99 -9.46 -5.09
CA HIS A 321 -19.42 -9.86 -6.36
C HIS A 321 -18.57 -8.73 -6.92
N LEU A 322 -17.28 -9.00 -7.15
CA LEU A 322 -16.29 -8.03 -7.53
C LEU A 322 -15.64 -8.39 -8.86
N PHE A 323 -15.56 -7.42 -9.77
CA PHE A 323 -14.71 -7.47 -10.95
C PHE A 323 -13.51 -6.56 -10.72
N GLY A 324 -12.29 -7.11 -10.82
CA GLY A 324 -11.03 -6.38 -10.67
C GLY A 324 -10.28 -6.30 -12.00
N ASP A 325 -9.97 -5.08 -12.45
CA ASP A 325 -9.17 -4.86 -13.64
C ASP A 325 -7.70 -5.18 -13.34
N VAL A 326 -7.18 -6.26 -13.91
CA VAL A 326 -5.77 -6.66 -13.78
C VAL A 326 -4.87 -5.86 -14.74
N GLY A 327 -5.48 -5.18 -15.72
CA GLY A 327 -4.76 -4.57 -16.83
C GLY A 327 -4.21 -5.61 -17.79
N ALA A 328 -3.16 -5.26 -18.50
CA ALA A 328 -2.60 -6.11 -19.54
C ALA A 328 -1.90 -7.38 -19.03
N TYR A 329 -1.39 -7.37 -17.80
CA TYR A 329 -0.59 -8.46 -17.24
C TYR A 329 -0.76 -8.59 -15.73
N PRO A 330 -0.66 -9.82 -15.18
CA PRO A 330 -0.59 -9.99 -13.74
C PRO A 330 0.76 -9.45 -13.24
N ARG A 331 0.72 -8.52 -12.27
CA ARG A 331 1.91 -8.02 -11.60
C ARG A 331 2.14 -8.82 -10.32
N LEU A 332 3.06 -8.38 -9.47
CA LEU A 332 3.54 -9.15 -8.31
C LEU A 332 2.40 -9.61 -7.39
N PHE A 333 1.47 -8.73 -7.04
CA PHE A 333 0.32 -9.00 -6.18
C PHE A 333 -1.02 -8.65 -6.84
N GLY A 334 -1.01 -8.03 -8.02
CA GLY A 334 -2.18 -7.46 -8.68
C GLY A 334 -3.44 -8.35 -8.67
N PRO A 335 -3.35 -9.63 -9.10
CA PRO A 335 -4.50 -10.53 -9.12
C PRO A 335 -5.09 -10.80 -7.72
N SER A 336 -4.30 -10.72 -6.67
CA SER A 336 -4.73 -11.04 -5.31
C SER A 336 -5.08 -9.84 -4.44
N VAL A 337 -4.91 -8.60 -4.93
CA VAL A 337 -5.34 -7.40 -4.21
C VAL A 337 -6.85 -7.42 -3.92
N PRO A 338 -7.74 -7.76 -4.85
CA PRO A 338 -9.16 -7.93 -4.57
C PRO A 338 -9.44 -9.03 -3.54
N ILE A 339 -8.72 -10.15 -3.60
CA ILE A 339 -8.87 -11.29 -2.68
C ILE A 339 -8.43 -10.90 -1.26
N LEU A 340 -7.38 -10.08 -1.12
CA LEU A 340 -6.99 -9.55 0.18
C LEU A 340 -8.10 -8.71 0.82
N GLY A 341 -8.86 -7.97 0.00
CA GLY A 341 -10.05 -7.24 0.41
C GLY A 341 -11.15 -8.16 0.97
N ALA A 342 -11.31 -9.37 0.43
CA ALA A 342 -12.36 -10.32 0.85
C ALA A 342 -12.39 -10.57 2.38
N PHE A 343 -11.22 -10.56 3.02
CA PHE A 343 -11.10 -10.76 4.46
C PHE A 343 -11.51 -9.54 5.30
N MET A 344 -11.77 -8.39 4.65
CA MET A 344 -12.03 -7.11 5.31
C MET A 344 -13.38 -6.48 4.96
N TYR A 345 -14.22 -7.11 4.10
CA TYR A 345 -15.56 -6.60 3.83
C TYR A 345 -16.50 -6.65 5.03
N ASN A 346 -16.29 -7.59 5.96
CA ASN A 346 -17.01 -7.56 7.24
C ASN A 346 -16.56 -6.42 8.16
N SER A 347 -15.38 -5.84 7.92
CA SER A 347 -14.81 -4.73 8.71
C SER A 347 -14.95 -4.99 10.22
N ILE A 348 -15.51 -4.05 10.96
CA ILE A 348 -15.75 -4.15 12.41
C ILE A 348 -17.10 -4.80 12.77
N TYR A 349 -17.87 -5.22 11.75
CA TYR A 349 -19.26 -5.67 11.94
C TYR A 349 -19.39 -7.18 12.09
N LYS A 350 -20.40 -7.61 12.83
CA LYS A 350 -20.78 -9.02 13.06
C LYS A 350 -21.78 -9.44 11.99
N PHE A 351 -21.33 -10.15 10.97
CA PHE A 351 -22.18 -10.79 9.98
C PHE A 351 -22.32 -12.27 10.28
N PRO A 352 -23.55 -12.84 10.38
CA PRO A 352 -23.74 -14.28 10.46
C PRO A 352 -23.40 -15.02 9.18
N ALA A 353 -23.68 -14.42 8.01
CA ALA A 353 -23.45 -15.01 6.69
C ALA A 353 -22.66 -14.08 5.78
N TYR A 354 -21.77 -14.67 4.99
CA TYR A 354 -20.90 -13.90 4.07
C TYR A 354 -20.54 -14.73 2.84
N ARG A 355 -20.70 -14.11 1.66
CA ARG A 355 -20.15 -14.63 0.41
C ARG A 355 -19.35 -13.53 -0.30
N PHE A 356 -18.26 -13.93 -0.90
CA PHE A 356 -17.43 -13.06 -1.72
C PHE A 356 -16.99 -13.81 -2.97
N VAL A 357 -17.25 -13.19 -4.13
CA VAL A 357 -16.78 -13.67 -5.44
C VAL A 357 -15.92 -12.60 -6.07
N SER A 358 -14.73 -12.96 -6.52
CA SER A 358 -13.83 -12.06 -7.25
C SER A 358 -13.49 -12.64 -8.61
N GLU A 359 -13.64 -11.82 -9.64
CA GLU A 359 -13.20 -12.12 -11.00
C GLU A 359 -12.13 -11.12 -11.43
N GLY A 360 -10.93 -11.61 -11.74
CA GLY A 360 -9.87 -10.80 -12.33
C GLY A 360 -10.04 -10.76 -13.85
N VAL A 361 -9.88 -9.58 -14.44
CA VAL A 361 -10.12 -9.36 -15.86
C VAL A 361 -8.91 -8.71 -16.53
N TYR A 362 -8.46 -9.27 -17.65
CA TYR A 362 -7.47 -8.64 -18.51
C TYR A 362 -8.09 -7.55 -19.37
N THR A 363 -7.43 -6.40 -19.41
CA THR A 363 -7.74 -5.27 -20.28
C THR A 363 -6.47 -4.74 -20.93
N THR A 364 -6.58 -3.92 -21.97
CA THR A 364 -5.42 -3.28 -22.61
C THR A 364 -5.02 -1.98 -21.93
N LYS A 365 -5.17 -1.93 -20.59
CA LYS A 365 -4.73 -0.82 -19.75
C LYS A 365 -3.44 -1.19 -19.02
N THR A 366 -2.75 -0.19 -18.49
CA THR A 366 -1.59 -0.37 -17.61
C THR A 366 -1.93 -1.39 -16.51
N PRO A 367 -1.08 -2.38 -16.21
CA PRO A 367 -1.34 -3.37 -15.17
C PRO A 367 -1.64 -2.74 -13.81
N THR A 368 -2.51 -3.37 -13.01
CA THR A 368 -2.77 -2.99 -11.63
C THR A 368 -1.93 -3.81 -10.66
N ASP A 369 -1.61 -3.22 -9.51
CA ASP A 369 -0.99 -3.89 -8.38
C ASP A 369 -1.31 -3.14 -7.08
N ALA A 370 -0.61 -3.44 -6.00
CA ALA A 370 -0.82 -2.83 -4.71
C ALA A 370 -0.66 -1.30 -4.74
N TYR A 371 -1.67 -0.60 -4.24
CA TYR A 371 -1.61 0.80 -3.85
C TYR A 371 -2.06 0.90 -2.41
N ARG A 372 -1.43 1.75 -1.61
CA ARG A 372 -1.58 1.93 -0.15
C ARG A 372 -2.92 1.46 0.39
N GLY A 373 -2.89 0.40 1.19
CA GLY A 373 -4.08 -0.31 1.66
C GLY A 373 -4.41 -1.62 0.93
N ALA A 374 -4.22 -1.70 -0.40
CA ALA A 374 -4.30 -2.93 -1.22
C ALA A 374 -5.51 -3.83 -0.89
N GLY A 375 -6.67 -3.54 -1.43
CA GLY A 375 -7.93 -4.27 -1.20
C GLY A 375 -8.71 -3.82 0.03
N ARG A 376 -8.04 -3.34 1.08
CA ARG A 376 -8.69 -2.88 2.33
C ARG A 376 -9.42 -1.54 2.19
N PRO A 377 -8.87 -0.50 1.51
CA PRO A 377 -9.62 0.72 1.22
C PRO A 377 -10.86 0.48 0.37
N GLU A 378 -10.75 -0.44 -0.60
CA GLU A 378 -11.84 -0.81 -1.51
C GLU A 378 -12.95 -1.52 -0.73
N ALA A 379 -12.59 -2.45 0.16
CA ALA A 379 -13.54 -3.16 1.02
C ALA A 379 -14.22 -2.19 2.01
N THR A 380 -13.43 -1.33 2.68
CA THR A 380 -13.96 -0.35 3.65
C THR A 380 -14.87 0.66 2.96
N TYR A 381 -14.53 1.11 1.74
CA TYR A 381 -15.41 1.97 0.97
C TYR A 381 -16.77 1.30 0.74
N ALA A 382 -16.77 0.07 0.24
CA ALA A 382 -18.01 -0.62 -0.10
C ALA A 382 -18.88 -0.88 1.14
N ILE A 383 -18.31 -1.39 2.23
CA ILE A 383 -19.08 -1.67 3.44
C ILE A 383 -19.57 -0.39 4.13
N GLU A 384 -18.79 0.67 4.21
CA GLU A 384 -19.19 1.91 4.86
C GLU A 384 -20.25 2.69 4.03
N ARG A 385 -20.19 2.55 2.69
CA ARG A 385 -21.23 3.07 1.80
C ARG A 385 -22.54 2.28 1.93
N ILE A 386 -22.50 0.95 1.91
CA ILE A 386 -23.70 0.15 1.98
C ILE A 386 -24.38 0.23 3.36
N MET A 387 -23.61 0.44 4.44
CA MET A 387 -24.14 0.70 5.78
C MET A 387 -24.93 2.02 5.82
N ASP A 388 -24.48 3.08 5.15
CA ASP A 388 -25.22 4.35 5.05
C ASP A 388 -26.49 4.20 4.19
N GLU A 389 -26.46 3.37 3.14
CA GLU A 389 -27.64 3.07 2.34
C GLU A 389 -28.67 2.23 3.12
N LEU A 390 -28.21 1.25 3.90
CA LEU A 390 -29.07 0.48 4.78
C LEU A 390 -29.70 1.36 5.87
N ALA A 391 -28.93 2.26 6.47
CA ALA A 391 -29.44 3.22 7.45
C ALA A 391 -30.55 4.11 6.85
N ALA A 392 -30.36 4.58 5.63
CA ALA A 392 -31.35 5.37 4.91
C ALA A 392 -32.64 4.58 4.59
N GLU A 393 -32.51 3.32 4.15
CA GLU A 393 -33.64 2.43 3.87
C GLU A 393 -34.46 2.14 5.13
N LEU A 394 -33.78 1.97 6.28
CA LEU A 394 -34.41 1.73 7.57
C LEU A 394 -34.94 3.00 8.24
N GLY A 395 -34.53 4.19 7.78
CA GLY A 395 -34.79 5.44 8.47
C GLY A 395 -34.11 5.59 9.83
N MET A 396 -32.97 4.89 9.99
CA MET A 396 -32.11 4.90 11.19
C MET A 396 -31.00 5.93 11.08
N ASP A 397 -30.50 6.40 12.24
CA ASP A 397 -29.25 7.14 12.26
C ASP A 397 -28.07 6.24 11.85
N PRO A 398 -27.19 6.67 10.93
CA PRO A 398 -26.06 5.85 10.46
C PRO A 398 -25.10 5.41 11.56
N MET A 399 -24.92 6.19 12.63
CA MET A 399 -24.07 5.83 13.76
C MET A 399 -24.77 4.78 14.65
N GLU A 400 -26.09 4.93 14.88
CA GLU A 400 -26.86 3.93 15.64
C GLU A 400 -26.85 2.57 14.95
N LEU A 401 -27.00 2.54 13.62
CA LEU A 401 -26.91 1.29 12.85
C LEU A 401 -25.53 0.61 13.01
N ARG A 402 -24.44 1.39 12.95
CA ARG A 402 -23.08 0.89 13.14
C ARG A 402 -22.90 0.33 14.54
N ARG A 403 -23.26 1.10 15.57
CA ARG A 403 -23.17 0.67 16.97
C ARG A 403 -23.90 -0.64 17.25
N LYS A 404 -25.05 -0.82 16.64
CA LYS A 404 -25.86 -2.02 16.81
C LYS A 404 -25.15 -3.29 16.29
N ASN A 405 -24.29 -3.13 15.29
CA ASN A 405 -23.75 -4.27 14.53
C ASN A 405 -22.25 -4.51 14.70
N TRP A 406 -21.48 -3.62 15.32
CA TRP A 406 -20.06 -3.84 15.50
C TRP A 406 -19.76 -4.88 16.60
N ILE A 407 -18.51 -5.36 16.60
CA ILE A 407 -18.00 -6.31 17.60
C ILE A 407 -17.78 -5.55 18.91
N PRO A 408 -18.45 -5.91 20.03
CA PRO A 408 -18.23 -5.27 21.33
C PRO A 408 -16.84 -5.55 21.88
N HIS A 409 -16.29 -4.62 22.69
CA HIS A 409 -14.96 -4.74 23.26
C HIS A 409 -14.75 -6.00 24.09
N GLU A 410 -15.77 -6.44 24.82
CA GLU A 410 -15.77 -7.61 25.69
C GLU A 410 -15.81 -8.96 24.95
N GLU A 411 -16.05 -8.96 23.64
CA GLU A 411 -16.06 -10.18 22.82
C GLU A 411 -14.69 -10.51 22.22
N PHE A 412 -13.67 -9.66 22.39
CA PHE A 412 -12.33 -9.97 21.90
C PHE A 412 -11.60 -11.01 22.78
N PRO A 413 -10.80 -11.92 22.16
CA PRO A 413 -10.58 -12.06 20.72
C PRO A 413 -11.81 -12.61 19.98
N PHE A 414 -12.09 -12.05 18.78
CA PHE A 414 -13.28 -12.38 18.00
C PHE A 414 -12.89 -12.98 16.64
N THR A 415 -13.44 -14.15 16.31
CA THR A 415 -13.26 -14.75 14.98
C THR A 415 -14.36 -14.29 14.05
N THR A 416 -13.98 -13.63 12.97
CA THR A 416 -14.90 -13.09 11.98
C THR A 416 -15.48 -14.16 11.06
N VAL A 417 -16.56 -13.82 10.38
CA VAL A 417 -17.18 -14.67 9.35
C VAL A 417 -16.23 -14.98 8.17
N ALA A 418 -15.24 -14.12 7.91
CA ALA A 418 -14.16 -14.34 6.93
C ALA A 418 -13.02 -15.23 7.47
N GLY A 419 -13.11 -15.73 8.72
CA GLY A 419 -12.14 -16.65 9.31
C GLY A 419 -10.92 -16.02 9.97
N LEU A 420 -10.85 -14.69 10.04
CA LEU A 420 -9.77 -13.99 10.77
C LEU A 420 -10.13 -13.85 12.25
N THR A 421 -9.12 -13.95 13.13
CA THR A 421 -9.30 -13.69 14.55
C THR A 421 -8.75 -12.32 14.91
N TYR A 422 -9.62 -11.37 15.18
CA TYR A 422 -9.24 -10.05 15.70
C TYR A 422 -8.84 -10.19 17.16
N ASP A 423 -7.60 -9.82 17.47
CA ASP A 423 -7.00 -10.05 18.77
C ASP A 423 -7.44 -9.03 19.84
N SER A 424 -7.66 -7.79 19.43
CA SER A 424 -8.04 -6.68 20.31
C SER A 424 -8.75 -5.56 19.56
N GLY A 425 -9.67 -4.86 20.22
CA GLY A 425 -10.37 -3.69 19.67
C GLY A 425 -11.27 -3.00 20.70
N ASN A 426 -11.50 -1.69 20.53
CA ASN A 426 -12.46 -0.90 21.28
C ASN A 426 -13.04 0.19 20.37
N TYR A 427 -13.99 -0.19 19.53
CA TYR A 427 -14.57 0.70 18.50
C TYR A 427 -15.39 1.84 19.12
N GLU A 428 -16.09 1.58 20.23
CA GLU A 428 -16.87 2.62 20.96
C GLU A 428 -15.97 3.73 21.45
N ALA A 429 -14.84 3.41 22.11
CA ALA A 429 -13.95 4.41 22.69
C ALA A 429 -13.38 5.37 21.63
N ALA A 430 -12.98 4.83 20.47
CA ALA A 430 -12.51 5.65 19.36
C ALA A 430 -13.63 6.54 18.79
N THR A 431 -14.83 5.98 18.64
CA THR A 431 -15.99 6.69 18.11
C THR A 431 -16.47 7.81 19.04
N GLU A 432 -16.64 7.56 20.31
CA GLU A 432 -17.04 8.59 21.29
C GLU A 432 -16.06 9.77 21.30
N LYS A 433 -14.77 9.46 21.28
CA LYS A 433 -13.74 10.48 21.21
C LYS A 433 -13.81 11.29 19.90
N ALA A 434 -14.02 10.62 18.77
CA ALA A 434 -14.16 11.28 17.48
C ALA A 434 -15.40 12.18 17.41
N LEU A 435 -16.55 11.72 17.90
CA LEU A 435 -17.79 12.49 17.96
C LEU A 435 -17.64 13.75 18.82
N ALA A 436 -17.00 13.63 20.00
CA ALA A 436 -16.72 14.76 20.89
C ALA A 436 -15.80 15.79 20.22
N LEU A 437 -14.71 15.35 19.61
CA LEU A 437 -13.79 16.22 18.87
C LEU A 437 -14.45 16.89 17.67
N MET A 438 -15.39 16.20 17.02
CA MET A 438 -16.13 16.72 15.86
C MET A 438 -17.11 17.81 16.26
N GLY A 439 -17.69 17.73 17.46
CA GLY A 439 -18.87 18.53 17.84
C GLY A 439 -20.09 18.08 17.06
N TRP A 440 -20.30 16.76 17.01
CA TRP A 440 -21.24 16.10 16.10
C TRP A 440 -22.66 16.62 16.22
N ASP A 441 -23.18 16.77 17.42
CA ASP A 441 -24.57 17.20 17.67
C ASP A 441 -24.85 18.62 17.19
N ASP A 442 -23.89 19.54 17.38
CA ASP A 442 -23.97 20.91 16.91
C ASP A 442 -23.99 20.97 15.38
N LEU A 443 -23.14 20.16 14.73
CA LEU A 443 -23.12 20.07 13.26
C LEU A 443 -24.42 19.45 12.71
N ARG A 444 -24.97 18.44 13.39
CA ARG A 444 -26.29 17.88 13.05
C ARG A 444 -27.41 18.92 13.20
N ALA A 445 -27.37 19.76 14.24
CA ALA A 445 -28.32 20.84 14.42
C ALA A 445 -28.19 21.90 13.31
N GLU A 446 -26.96 22.31 12.97
CA GLU A 446 -26.72 23.24 11.86
C GLU A 446 -27.18 22.65 10.51
N GLN A 447 -26.91 21.39 10.25
CA GLN A 447 -27.32 20.67 9.03
C GLN A 447 -28.87 20.74 8.87
N ARG A 448 -29.61 20.39 9.93
CA ARG A 448 -31.09 20.48 9.89
C ARG A 448 -31.58 21.89 9.55
N LYS A 449 -30.99 22.91 10.18
CA LYS A 449 -31.31 24.31 9.91
C LYS A 449 -31.05 24.71 8.46
N ARG A 450 -29.90 24.29 7.89
CA ARG A 450 -29.59 24.59 6.47
C ARG A 450 -30.56 23.89 5.51
N ARG A 451 -30.92 22.64 5.79
CA ARG A 451 -31.94 21.90 5.00
C ARG A 451 -33.31 22.56 5.06
N GLU A 452 -33.77 22.97 6.24
CA GLU A 452 -35.05 23.66 6.45
C GLU A 452 -35.10 25.03 5.74
N SER A 453 -34.00 25.78 5.79
CA SER A 453 -33.88 27.09 5.13
C SER A 453 -33.60 26.98 3.63
N LYS A 454 -33.36 25.78 3.09
CA LYS A 454 -32.91 25.56 1.71
C LYS A 454 -31.67 26.38 1.37
N ASP A 455 -30.69 26.39 2.28
CA ASP A 455 -29.42 27.06 2.09
C ASP A 455 -28.74 26.54 0.81
N PRO A 456 -28.23 27.40 -0.09
CA PRO A 456 -27.52 26.95 -1.29
C PRO A 456 -26.22 26.21 -0.97
N VAL A 457 -25.67 26.38 0.24
CA VAL A 457 -24.50 25.63 0.73
C VAL A 457 -24.97 24.58 1.74
N GLN A 458 -25.11 23.35 1.29
CA GLN A 458 -25.56 22.25 2.13
C GLN A 458 -24.38 21.70 2.96
N LEU A 459 -24.68 21.35 4.21
CA LEU A 459 -23.75 20.68 5.11
C LEU A 459 -23.98 19.17 5.04
N GLY A 460 -22.94 18.39 4.74
CA GLY A 460 -22.95 16.95 4.81
C GLY A 460 -22.04 16.41 5.88
N LEU A 461 -22.44 15.34 6.54
CA LEU A 461 -21.71 14.68 7.62
C LEU A 461 -21.52 13.20 7.28
N GLY A 462 -20.28 12.79 7.19
CA GLY A 462 -19.90 11.42 6.84
C GLY A 462 -19.18 10.71 7.98
N ILE A 463 -19.41 9.42 8.04
CA ILE A 463 -18.84 8.49 9.01
C ILE A 463 -18.12 7.41 8.25
N SER A 464 -16.98 7.00 8.73
CA SER A 464 -16.32 5.74 8.36
C SER A 464 -15.68 5.13 9.59
N THR A 465 -16.02 3.88 9.83
CA THR A 465 -15.41 3.05 10.88
C THR A 465 -14.69 1.89 10.24
N PHE A 466 -13.49 1.56 10.70
CA PHE A 466 -12.69 0.54 10.04
C PHE A 466 -11.84 -0.27 11.00
N THR A 467 -11.44 -1.42 10.53
CA THR A 467 -10.27 -2.14 11.01
C THR A 467 -9.42 -2.57 9.83
N GLU A 468 -8.12 -2.76 10.06
CA GLU A 468 -7.17 -3.15 9.04
C GLU A 468 -6.46 -4.44 9.42
N MET A 469 -6.30 -5.35 8.49
CA MET A 469 -5.41 -6.51 8.61
C MET A 469 -3.98 -6.08 8.29
N CYS A 470 -3.16 -5.89 9.31
CA CYS A 470 -1.77 -5.45 9.23
C CYS A 470 -0.76 -6.56 9.49
N GLY A 471 0.47 -6.33 9.05
CA GLY A 471 1.60 -7.20 9.32
C GLY A 471 1.88 -8.20 8.20
N ILE A 472 0.89 -8.56 7.41
CA ILE A 472 0.98 -9.57 6.34
C ILE A 472 1.80 -10.77 6.86
N ALA A 473 1.27 -11.44 7.88
CA ALA A 473 1.84 -12.54 8.66
C ALA A 473 0.72 -13.24 9.43
N PRO A 474 0.80 -14.48 9.85
CA PRO A 474 1.99 -15.34 9.90
C PRO A 474 2.27 -16.08 8.59
N SER A 475 3.51 -16.55 8.42
CA SER A 475 3.95 -17.30 7.23
C SER A 475 3.05 -18.50 6.91
N ARG A 476 2.58 -19.21 7.93
CA ARG A 476 1.70 -20.38 7.75
C ARG A 476 0.37 -20.02 7.09
N LEU A 477 -0.24 -18.91 7.52
CA LEU A 477 -1.52 -18.46 6.95
C LEU A 477 -1.31 -17.93 5.53
N LEU A 478 -0.25 -17.16 5.30
CA LEU A 478 0.12 -16.69 3.96
C LEU A 478 0.32 -17.86 2.99
N GLY A 479 0.99 -18.94 3.44
CA GLY A 479 1.15 -20.16 2.65
C GLY A 479 -0.17 -20.84 2.30
N SER A 480 -1.16 -20.84 3.22
CA SER A 480 -2.50 -21.38 2.92
C SER A 480 -3.29 -20.53 1.90
N LEU A 481 -2.91 -19.25 1.76
CA LEU A 481 -3.45 -18.33 0.76
C LEU A 481 -2.59 -18.29 -0.51
N GLN A 482 -1.61 -19.20 -0.67
CA GLN A 482 -0.69 -19.28 -1.80
C GLN A 482 0.18 -18.03 -2.02
N PHE A 483 0.43 -17.27 -0.98
CA PHE A 483 1.36 -16.16 -1.04
C PHE A 483 2.80 -16.69 -1.20
N GLY A 484 3.51 -16.21 -2.21
CA GLY A 484 4.83 -16.71 -2.62
C GLY A 484 6.00 -16.29 -1.73
N ALA A 485 5.75 -15.78 -0.51
CA ALA A 485 6.76 -15.40 0.46
C ALA A 485 6.29 -15.72 1.89
N GLY A 486 7.23 -15.71 2.84
CA GLY A 486 6.88 -15.76 4.26
C GLY A 486 6.37 -14.43 4.80
N GLY A 487 5.89 -14.44 6.06
CA GLY A 487 5.48 -13.25 6.82
C GLY A 487 6.51 -12.82 7.88
N TRP A 488 7.64 -13.50 8.02
CA TRP A 488 8.67 -13.23 9.00
C TRP A 488 9.52 -12.00 8.68
N GLU A 489 10.25 -11.49 9.69
CA GLU A 489 11.30 -10.49 9.49
C GLU A 489 12.52 -10.80 10.36
N HIS A 490 13.69 -10.26 9.98
CA HIS A 490 14.96 -10.50 10.62
C HIS A 490 15.63 -9.21 11.09
N ALA A 491 16.30 -9.28 12.24
CA ALA A 491 17.15 -8.22 12.73
C ALA A 491 18.38 -8.76 13.46
N SER A 492 19.45 -7.98 13.42
CA SER A 492 20.67 -8.20 14.20
C SER A 492 20.98 -6.94 15.02
N VAL A 493 21.34 -7.10 16.27
CA VAL A 493 21.73 -6.00 17.17
C VAL A 493 23.13 -6.27 17.67
N ARG A 494 24.02 -5.29 17.52
CA ARG A 494 25.42 -5.39 17.94
C ARG A 494 25.83 -4.16 18.76
N MET A 495 26.35 -4.39 19.94
CA MET A 495 27.02 -3.36 20.68
C MET A 495 28.52 -3.28 20.32
N LEU A 496 28.95 -2.08 19.98
CA LEU A 496 30.34 -1.79 19.67
C LEU A 496 31.14 -1.57 20.96
N ALA A 497 32.46 -1.79 20.91
CA ALA A 497 33.37 -1.55 22.04
C ALA A 497 33.29 -0.13 22.63
N THR A 498 32.80 0.83 21.85
CA THR A 498 32.58 2.23 22.28
C THR A 498 31.27 2.46 23.02
N GLY A 499 30.45 1.41 23.20
CA GLY A 499 29.11 1.52 23.79
C GLY A 499 28.01 1.98 22.82
N LYS A 500 28.34 2.22 21.53
CA LYS A 500 27.36 2.50 20.48
C LYS A 500 26.70 1.21 20.00
N VAL A 501 25.53 1.34 19.38
CA VAL A 501 24.73 0.19 18.94
C VAL A 501 24.47 0.28 17.45
N GLU A 502 24.77 -0.78 16.73
CA GLU A 502 24.35 -0.99 15.34
C GLU A 502 23.20 -1.98 15.29
N VAL A 503 22.15 -1.64 14.58
CA VAL A 503 21.00 -2.50 14.31
C VAL A 503 20.89 -2.70 12.81
N VAL A 504 20.96 -3.96 12.37
CA VAL A 504 20.73 -4.32 10.97
C VAL A 504 19.34 -4.92 10.86
N THR A 505 18.52 -4.40 9.96
CA THR A 505 17.14 -4.88 9.75
C THR A 505 16.87 -5.19 8.29
N GLY A 506 16.02 -6.19 8.03
CA GLY A 506 15.51 -6.47 6.70
C GLY A 506 14.41 -5.49 6.26
N ALA A 507 13.80 -4.74 7.19
CA ALA A 507 12.77 -3.75 6.85
C ALA A 507 13.41 -2.53 6.17
N SER A 508 13.02 -2.24 4.92
CA SER A 508 13.57 -1.15 4.10
C SER A 508 12.63 0.06 4.09
N PRO A 509 13.02 1.23 4.65
CA PRO A 509 12.18 2.42 4.69
C PRO A 509 12.09 3.13 3.32
N HIS A 510 11.00 3.88 3.16
CA HIS A 510 10.80 4.81 2.05
C HIS A 510 10.07 6.09 2.54
N GLY A 511 10.49 6.57 3.72
CA GLY A 511 10.02 7.81 4.36
C GLY A 511 9.22 7.64 5.63
N GLN A 512 8.99 6.41 6.13
CA GLN A 512 8.12 6.16 7.30
C GLN A 512 8.79 6.40 8.66
N GLY A 513 10.07 6.75 8.73
CA GLY A 513 10.74 7.04 10.00
C GLY A 513 11.24 5.79 10.73
N HIS A 514 11.63 4.74 10.04
CA HIS A 514 12.10 3.49 10.65
C HIS A 514 13.36 3.69 11.49
N GLU A 515 14.34 4.48 11.02
CA GLU A 515 15.58 4.74 11.77
C GLU A 515 15.28 5.33 13.14
N THR A 516 14.32 6.25 13.21
CA THR A 516 13.89 6.88 14.45
C THR A 516 13.12 5.90 15.35
N ALA A 517 12.07 5.28 14.85
CA ALA A 517 11.22 4.40 15.66
C ALA A 517 11.97 3.17 16.18
N PHE A 518 12.82 2.57 15.36
CA PHE A 518 13.63 1.40 15.77
C PHE A 518 14.74 1.78 16.75
N ALA A 519 15.35 2.97 16.57
CA ALA A 519 16.32 3.48 17.53
C ALA A 519 15.69 3.75 18.92
N GLN A 520 14.44 4.26 18.97
CA GLN A 520 13.72 4.43 20.24
C GLN A 520 13.49 3.10 20.96
N ILE A 521 13.10 2.04 20.24
CA ILE A 521 12.91 0.69 20.82
C ILE A 521 14.20 0.18 21.44
N VAL A 522 15.31 0.28 20.72
CA VAL A 522 16.61 -0.25 21.17
C VAL A 522 17.18 0.59 22.32
N ALA A 523 17.09 1.92 22.23
CA ALA A 523 17.55 2.84 23.25
C ALA A 523 16.80 2.61 24.58
N ASP A 524 15.48 2.46 24.52
CA ASP A 524 14.64 2.19 25.70
C ASP A 524 15.01 0.85 26.35
N LYS A 525 15.18 -0.21 25.57
CA LYS A 525 15.47 -1.55 26.07
C LYS A 525 16.90 -1.69 26.62
N LEU A 526 17.89 -1.09 25.96
CA LEU A 526 19.30 -1.19 26.38
C LEU A 526 19.68 -0.10 27.41
N GLY A 527 18.86 0.93 27.61
CA GLY A 527 19.16 2.05 28.46
C GLY A 527 20.36 2.88 27.95
N VAL A 528 20.54 2.96 26.64
CA VAL A 528 21.56 3.77 25.95
C VAL A 528 20.93 5.06 25.40
N ALA A 529 21.75 6.06 25.06
CA ALA A 529 21.23 7.27 24.44
C ALA A 529 20.65 6.97 23.04
N PHE A 530 19.54 7.59 22.70
CA PHE A 530 18.88 7.47 21.39
C PHE A 530 19.83 7.77 20.23
N GLU A 531 20.70 8.75 20.38
CA GLU A 531 21.70 9.18 19.39
C GLU A 531 22.80 8.13 19.18
N ASP A 532 22.98 7.21 20.11
CA ASP A 532 24.01 6.15 20.09
C ASP A 532 23.57 4.90 19.31
N VAL A 533 22.34 4.86 18.83
CA VAL A 533 21.79 3.75 18.04
C VAL A 533 21.76 4.09 16.57
N GLU A 534 22.45 3.31 15.76
CA GLU A 534 22.46 3.39 14.28
C GLU A 534 21.64 2.27 13.68
N ILE A 535 20.76 2.60 12.72
CA ILE A 535 19.92 1.62 12.02
C ILE A 535 20.43 1.45 10.58
N LEU A 536 20.79 0.24 10.21
CA LEU A 536 21.30 -0.13 8.88
C LEU A 536 20.26 -0.99 8.15
N HIS A 537 19.96 -0.61 6.91
CA HIS A 537 18.94 -1.26 6.09
C HIS A 537 19.22 -1.13 4.59
N GLY A 538 18.39 -1.75 3.76
CA GLY A 538 18.33 -1.52 2.31
C GLY A 538 19.46 -2.13 1.49
N ASP A 539 20.46 -2.76 2.08
CA ASP A 539 21.57 -3.40 1.36
C ASP A 539 21.62 -4.90 1.65
N THR A 540 21.35 -5.70 0.65
CA THR A 540 21.28 -7.15 0.76
C THR A 540 22.61 -7.86 1.09
N GLN A 541 23.72 -7.13 1.12
CA GLN A 541 24.99 -7.65 1.57
C GLN A 541 25.24 -7.40 3.06
N SER A 542 24.93 -6.19 3.54
CA SER A 542 25.05 -5.84 4.97
C SER A 542 23.88 -6.40 5.79
N SER A 543 22.68 -6.46 5.21
CA SER A 543 21.48 -7.09 5.76
C SER A 543 21.11 -8.30 4.88
N PRO A 544 21.66 -9.49 5.09
CA PRO A 544 21.51 -10.59 4.13
C PRO A 544 20.14 -11.26 4.15
N LYS A 545 19.30 -10.97 5.16
CA LYS A 545 17.97 -11.56 5.35
C LYS A 545 16.95 -10.45 5.56
N GLY A 546 15.78 -10.57 4.92
CA GLY A 546 14.67 -9.66 5.08
C GLY A 546 13.54 -9.98 4.11
N LEU A 547 12.35 -9.49 4.43
CA LEU A 547 11.19 -9.50 3.55
C LEU A 547 10.64 -8.08 3.33
N ASP A 548 11.41 -7.07 3.72
CA ASP A 548 11.22 -5.67 3.34
C ASP A 548 9.93 -5.00 3.90
N THR A 549 9.42 -3.96 3.22
CA THR A 549 8.35 -3.09 3.76
C THR A 549 7.16 -2.99 2.83
N TYR A 550 6.03 -3.54 3.27
CA TYR A 550 4.69 -3.46 2.67
C TYR A 550 3.64 -3.86 3.71
N GLY A 551 2.34 -3.60 3.46
CA GLY A 551 1.24 -4.11 4.28
C GLY A 551 1.31 -3.73 5.76
N SER A 552 1.83 -2.56 6.09
CA SER A 552 1.95 -2.02 7.46
C SER A 552 2.70 -2.95 8.43
N ARG A 553 3.73 -3.73 7.95
CA ARG A 553 4.39 -4.80 8.70
C ARG A 553 5.67 -4.40 9.43
N SER A 554 6.33 -3.31 9.04
CA SER A 554 7.70 -3.01 9.49
C SER A 554 7.84 -2.89 11.00
N LEU A 555 6.86 -2.28 11.70
CA LEU A 555 6.90 -2.18 13.16
C LEU A 555 6.41 -3.47 13.82
N ALA A 556 5.26 -4.00 13.40
CA ALA A 556 4.62 -5.15 14.06
C ALA A 556 5.39 -6.46 13.86
N VAL A 557 6.21 -6.57 12.83
CA VAL A 557 7.06 -7.75 12.56
C VAL A 557 8.54 -7.39 12.69
N GLY A 558 9.04 -6.42 11.92
CA GLY A 558 10.45 -6.02 11.94
C GLY A 558 10.89 -5.41 13.26
N GLY A 559 10.08 -4.52 13.86
CA GLY A 559 10.34 -3.96 15.18
C GLY A 559 10.42 -5.03 16.28
N ILE A 560 9.58 -6.08 16.19
CA ILE A 560 9.61 -7.19 17.15
C ILE A 560 10.82 -8.12 16.91
N ALA A 561 11.29 -8.29 15.68
CA ALA A 561 12.56 -8.98 15.44
C ALA A 561 13.72 -8.23 16.12
N ILE A 562 13.73 -6.89 16.07
CA ILE A 562 14.71 -6.05 16.80
C ILE A 562 14.59 -6.24 18.31
N VAL A 563 13.36 -6.23 18.87
CA VAL A 563 13.12 -6.50 20.31
C VAL A 563 13.74 -7.83 20.71
N LYS A 564 13.45 -8.91 19.97
CA LYS A 564 13.96 -10.26 20.27
C LYS A 564 15.49 -10.34 20.16
N ALA A 565 16.09 -9.66 19.19
CA ALA A 565 17.55 -9.60 19.07
C ALA A 565 18.16 -8.82 20.25
N THR A 566 17.56 -7.69 20.64
CA THR A 566 17.96 -6.88 21.79
C THR A 566 17.87 -7.68 23.09
N ASP A 567 16.78 -8.43 23.31
CA ASP A 567 16.61 -9.29 24.49
C ASP A 567 17.73 -10.33 24.60
N LYS A 568 18.13 -10.96 23.50
CA LYS A 568 19.26 -11.90 23.47
C LYS A 568 20.61 -11.22 23.80
N VAL A 569 20.79 -9.95 23.35
CA VAL A 569 21.97 -9.16 23.76
C VAL A 569 21.97 -8.93 25.26
N ILE A 570 20.83 -8.55 25.85
CA ILE A 570 20.68 -8.35 27.31
C ILE A 570 20.94 -9.67 28.07
N GLU A 571 20.40 -10.80 27.58
CA GLU A 571 20.64 -12.11 28.19
C GLU A 571 22.13 -12.51 28.17
N LYS A 572 22.83 -12.26 27.06
CA LYS A 572 24.27 -12.50 26.95
C LYS A 572 25.05 -11.56 27.87
N ALA A 573 24.68 -10.26 27.91
CA ALA A 573 25.28 -9.28 28.81
C ALA A 573 25.08 -9.65 30.29
N LYS A 574 23.91 -10.18 30.65
CA LYS A 574 23.60 -10.61 32.01
C LYS A 574 24.51 -11.73 32.51
N LYS A 575 24.88 -12.71 31.66
CA LYS A 575 25.86 -13.76 32.00
C LYS A 575 27.23 -13.19 32.28
N ILE A 576 27.65 -12.21 31.49
CA ILE A 576 28.94 -11.54 31.65
C ILE A 576 28.92 -10.68 32.92
N ALA A 577 27.81 -9.93 33.16
CA ALA A 577 27.62 -9.13 34.37
C ALA A 577 27.68 -10.00 35.64
N ALA A 578 27.04 -11.19 35.64
CA ALA A 578 27.08 -12.15 36.74
C ALA A 578 28.51 -12.58 37.09
N HIS A 579 29.30 -12.86 36.07
CA HIS A 579 30.74 -13.20 36.24
C HIS A 579 31.54 -12.01 36.79
N LEU A 580 31.34 -10.80 36.24
CA LEU A 580 32.06 -9.59 36.67
C LEU A 580 31.69 -9.13 38.07
N LEU A 581 30.45 -9.34 38.47
CA LEU A 581 29.92 -8.94 39.80
C LEU A 581 30.03 -10.09 40.84
N GLU A 582 30.59 -11.24 40.47
CA GLU A 582 30.64 -12.44 41.29
C GLU A 582 29.28 -12.82 41.90
N ALA A 583 28.19 -12.69 41.10
CA ALA A 583 26.83 -12.89 41.54
C ALA A 583 26.09 -13.93 40.69
N ASN A 584 24.97 -14.47 41.22
CA ASN A 584 24.12 -15.35 40.42
C ASN A 584 23.32 -14.53 39.39
N GLU A 585 23.15 -15.03 38.18
CA GLU A 585 22.32 -14.39 37.14
C GLU A 585 20.89 -14.08 37.63
N ALA A 586 20.31 -14.96 38.46
CA ALA A 586 18.96 -14.78 38.98
C ALA A 586 18.85 -13.59 39.95
N ASP A 587 19.96 -13.21 40.61
CA ASP A 587 20.01 -12.12 41.58
C ASP A 587 20.32 -10.77 40.94
N LEU A 588 20.58 -10.73 39.62
CA LEU A 588 20.81 -9.48 38.89
C LEU A 588 19.51 -8.85 38.41
N GLU A 589 19.47 -7.53 38.51
CA GLU A 589 18.49 -6.69 37.79
C GLU A 589 19.22 -5.83 36.75
N PHE A 590 18.52 -5.59 35.63
CA PHE A 590 18.96 -4.68 34.57
C PHE A 590 18.05 -3.46 34.55
N ALA A 591 18.61 -2.29 34.76
CA ALA A 591 17.87 -1.05 34.74
C ALA A 591 18.76 0.10 34.25
N ALA A 592 18.20 0.97 33.38
CA ALA A 592 18.89 2.15 32.86
C ALA A 592 20.30 1.86 32.31
N GLY A 593 20.42 0.77 31.55
CA GLY A 593 21.68 0.37 30.89
C GLY A 593 22.75 -0.25 31.81
N SER A 594 22.42 -0.64 33.05
CA SER A 594 23.36 -1.21 34.02
C SER A 594 22.79 -2.43 34.73
N PHE A 595 23.66 -3.40 35.01
CA PHE A 595 23.36 -4.55 35.86
C PHE A 595 23.83 -4.29 37.29
N SER A 596 22.99 -4.61 38.25
CA SER A 596 23.30 -4.56 39.69
C SER A 596 22.70 -5.77 40.40
N VAL A 597 23.19 -6.07 41.61
CA VAL A 597 22.62 -7.13 42.45
C VAL A 597 21.37 -6.57 43.15
N LYS A 598 20.24 -7.27 43.03
CA LYS A 598 18.96 -6.91 43.60
C LYS A 598 19.07 -6.63 45.10
N GLY A 599 18.56 -5.45 45.50
CA GLY A 599 18.52 -5.06 46.90
C GLY A 599 19.89 -4.73 47.56
N SER A 600 20.96 -4.69 46.77
CA SER A 600 22.30 -4.35 47.25
C SER A 600 22.76 -2.99 46.69
N PRO A 601 23.25 -2.05 47.53
CA PRO A 601 23.87 -0.81 47.05
C PRO A 601 25.32 -1.03 46.54
N GLY A 602 25.67 -2.26 46.18
CA GLY A 602 26.98 -2.67 45.73
C GLY A 602 27.39 -2.19 44.33
N PRO A 603 28.46 -2.75 43.77
CA PRO A 603 28.95 -2.38 42.47
C PRO A 603 27.91 -2.70 41.35
N SER A 604 27.87 -1.87 40.34
CA SER A 604 27.12 -2.08 39.12
C SER A 604 28.07 -2.11 37.92
N VAL A 605 27.66 -2.76 36.82
CA VAL A 605 28.41 -2.78 35.57
C VAL A 605 27.46 -2.33 34.46
N SER A 606 27.87 -1.34 33.67
CA SER A 606 27.09 -0.86 32.55
C SER A 606 27.21 -1.80 31.34
N ILE A 607 26.18 -1.79 30.49
CA ILE A 607 26.20 -2.58 29.25
C ILE A 607 27.33 -2.12 28.30
N GLY A 608 27.71 -0.85 28.34
CA GLY A 608 28.87 -0.32 27.62
C GLY A 608 30.23 -0.85 28.12
N GLU A 609 30.39 -0.98 29.45
CA GLU A 609 31.60 -1.62 30.04
C GLU A 609 31.66 -3.11 29.67
N ILE A 610 30.52 -3.80 29.64
CA ILE A 610 30.42 -5.18 29.19
C ILE A 610 30.82 -5.27 27.72
N ALA A 611 30.32 -4.42 26.86
CA ALA A 611 30.67 -4.38 25.44
C ALA A 611 32.18 -4.17 25.21
N PHE A 612 32.80 -3.26 25.97
CA PHE A 612 34.24 -3.06 25.94
C PHE A 612 35.00 -4.30 26.46
N GLY A 613 34.51 -4.90 27.53
CA GLY A 613 35.08 -6.15 28.12
C GLY A 613 35.03 -7.33 27.13
N THR A 614 33.95 -7.45 26.35
CA THR A 614 33.84 -8.49 25.30
C THR A 614 34.81 -8.26 24.16
N PHE A 615 35.08 -7.01 23.78
CA PHE A 615 36.09 -6.68 22.79
C PHE A 615 37.49 -7.06 23.23
N LEU A 616 37.83 -6.88 24.50
CA LEU A 616 39.12 -7.30 25.06
C LEU A 616 39.23 -8.81 25.20
N GLY A 617 38.14 -9.48 25.53
CA GLY A 617 38.09 -10.94 25.68
C GLY A 617 38.88 -11.52 26.87
N HIS A 618 39.44 -10.67 27.77
CA HIS A 618 40.40 -11.11 28.82
C HIS A 618 39.73 -11.75 30.04
N ASN A 619 38.49 -11.38 30.32
CA ASN A 619 37.75 -11.80 31.50
C ASN A 619 36.27 -12.09 31.14
N LEU A 620 36.11 -13.16 30.39
CA LEU A 620 34.77 -13.65 30.01
C LEU A 620 34.48 -14.97 30.72
N PRO A 621 33.21 -15.26 31.05
CA PRO A 621 32.86 -16.56 31.57
C PRO A 621 33.04 -17.67 30.53
N ASP A 622 33.29 -18.90 30.96
CA ASP A 622 33.49 -20.05 30.10
C ASP A 622 32.30 -20.22 29.12
N GLY A 623 32.63 -20.45 27.85
CA GLY A 623 31.63 -20.68 26.80
C GLY A 623 30.92 -19.42 26.25
N VAL A 624 31.31 -18.22 26.66
CA VAL A 624 30.83 -16.95 26.11
C VAL A 624 31.81 -16.42 25.07
N GLU A 625 31.33 -16.18 23.87
CA GLU A 625 32.10 -15.61 22.75
C GLU A 625 32.45 -14.13 22.98
N PRO A 626 33.61 -13.64 22.50
CA PRO A 626 34.10 -12.27 22.70
C PRO A 626 33.38 -11.28 21.76
N SER A 627 32.08 -11.20 21.84
CA SER A 627 31.21 -10.23 21.13
C SER A 627 29.99 -9.93 21.99
N LEU A 628 29.31 -8.81 21.75
CA LEU A 628 28.03 -8.51 22.33
C LEU A 628 27.03 -8.20 21.22
N ASP A 629 26.66 -9.23 20.52
CA ASP A 629 25.74 -9.21 19.38
C ASP A 629 24.78 -10.41 19.42
N ALA A 630 23.65 -10.25 18.79
CA ALA A 630 22.68 -11.30 18.56
C ALA A 630 21.78 -10.99 17.36
N ASP A 631 21.25 -12.04 16.76
CA ASP A 631 20.24 -11.95 15.72
C ASP A 631 18.96 -12.69 16.11
N ALA A 632 17.86 -12.26 15.54
CA ALA A 632 16.57 -12.89 15.71
C ALA A 632 15.70 -12.77 14.45
N THR A 633 14.90 -13.80 14.23
CA THR A 633 13.81 -13.79 13.25
C THR A 633 12.49 -13.85 14.01
N PHE A 634 11.53 -13.07 13.59
CA PHE A 634 10.18 -13.09 14.13
C PHE A 634 9.16 -13.40 13.05
N ASP A 635 8.35 -14.41 13.27
CA ASP A 635 7.15 -14.76 12.51
C ASP A 635 6.00 -14.73 13.51
N PRO A 636 5.07 -13.75 13.42
CA PRO A 636 3.99 -13.61 14.40
C PRO A 636 2.99 -14.76 14.30
N GLU A 637 2.22 -14.97 15.35
CA GLU A 637 1.17 -15.99 15.40
C GLU A 637 -0.13 -15.54 14.72
N ASN A 638 -0.34 -14.22 14.60
CA ASN A 638 -1.51 -13.60 14.02
C ASN A 638 -1.15 -12.26 13.36
N PHE A 639 -2.08 -11.73 12.55
CA PHE A 639 -2.06 -10.33 12.13
C PHE A 639 -2.21 -9.39 13.33
N SER A 640 -1.98 -8.11 13.13
CA SER A 640 -2.42 -7.04 14.04
C SER A 640 -3.54 -6.23 13.38
N PHE A 641 -4.47 -5.72 14.21
CA PHE A 641 -5.69 -5.09 13.72
C PHE A 641 -5.84 -3.67 14.28
N PRO A 642 -5.16 -2.66 13.69
CA PRO A 642 -5.48 -1.27 13.98
C PRO A 642 -6.91 -0.97 13.53
N HIS A 643 -7.56 -0.01 14.19
CA HIS A 643 -8.93 0.38 13.90
C HIS A 643 -9.13 1.86 14.20
N GLY A 644 -10.24 2.41 13.78
CA GLY A 644 -10.52 3.81 14.06
C GLY A 644 -11.88 4.28 13.54
N THR A 645 -12.16 5.55 13.85
CA THR A 645 -13.34 6.28 13.40
C THR A 645 -12.94 7.59 12.78
N HIS A 646 -13.30 7.76 11.52
CA HIS A 646 -13.13 8.98 10.73
C HIS A 646 -14.45 9.68 10.53
N LEU A 647 -14.50 10.96 10.82
CA LEU A 647 -15.65 11.82 10.66
C LEU A 647 -15.29 13.00 9.74
N CYS A 648 -16.14 13.23 8.74
CA CYS A 648 -15.96 14.31 7.79
C CYS A 648 -17.18 15.23 7.75
N ALA A 649 -16.97 16.54 7.80
CA ALA A 649 -17.98 17.54 7.51
C ALA A 649 -17.61 18.28 6.23
N VAL A 650 -18.49 18.24 5.23
CA VAL A 650 -18.32 18.96 3.98
C VAL A 650 -19.38 20.03 3.78
N GLU A 651 -19.01 21.10 3.11
CA GLU A 651 -19.91 22.09 2.55
C GLU A 651 -19.97 21.88 1.04
N VAL A 652 -21.19 21.66 0.54
CA VAL A 652 -21.46 21.50 -0.90
C VAL A 652 -22.25 22.69 -1.39
N ASP A 653 -21.64 23.47 -2.27
CA ASP A 653 -22.32 24.53 -3.00
C ASP A 653 -23.19 23.92 -4.11
N THR A 654 -24.50 23.98 -3.97
CA THR A 654 -25.43 23.31 -4.88
C THR A 654 -25.56 24.01 -6.24
N GLU A 655 -25.10 25.25 -6.35
CA GLU A 655 -25.11 26.00 -7.61
C GLU A 655 -23.94 25.65 -8.52
N THR A 656 -22.78 25.34 -7.90
CA THR A 656 -21.52 25.07 -8.60
C THR A 656 -21.06 23.62 -8.50
N GLY A 657 -21.62 22.83 -7.58
CA GLY A 657 -21.17 21.49 -7.27
C GLY A 657 -19.86 21.45 -6.44
N ARG A 658 -19.32 22.59 -6.04
CA ARG A 658 -18.04 22.64 -5.31
C ARG A 658 -18.16 22.00 -3.93
N VAL A 659 -17.29 21.06 -3.63
CA VAL A 659 -17.15 20.43 -2.32
C VAL A 659 -15.98 21.05 -1.56
N LYS A 660 -16.21 21.44 -0.30
CA LYS A 660 -15.17 21.91 0.61
C LYS A 660 -15.21 21.13 1.91
N ILE A 661 -14.13 20.51 2.29
CA ILE A 661 -14.01 19.88 3.61
C ILE A 661 -13.90 20.99 4.65
N ARG A 662 -14.90 21.11 5.52
CA ARG A 662 -14.95 22.08 6.60
C ARG A 662 -14.18 21.62 7.82
N LYS A 663 -14.31 20.34 8.16
CA LYS A 663 -13.64 19.71 9.31
C LYS A 663 -13.45 18.22 9.04
N TYR A 664 -12.29 17.72 9.44
CA TYR A 664 -11.99 16.29 9.40
C TYR A 664 -11.43 15.86 10.74
N VAL A 665 -12.03 14.84 11.35
CA VAL A 665 -11.61 14.25 12.61
C VAL A 665 -11.29 12.78 12.38
N CYS A 666 -10.16 12.34 12.92
CA CYS A 666 -9.71 10.96 12.86
C CYS A 666 -9.22 10.53 14.26
N VAL A 667 -9.78 9.46 14.77
CA VAL A 667 -9.32 8.80 16.00
C VAL A 667 -8.99 7.37 15.69
N ASP A 668 -7.69 7.05 15.67
CA ASP A 668 -7.18 5.73 15.33
C ASP A 668 -6.61 5.03 16.58
N ASP A 669 -6.69 3.71 16.58
CA ASP A 669 -6.04 2.83 17.55
C ASP A 669 -4.97 2.01 16.85
N VAL A 670 -3.73 2.30 17.15
CA VAL A 670 -2.56 1.61 16.61
C VAL A 670 -1.83 0.78 17.68
N GLY A 671 -2.55 0.46 18.76
CA GLY A 671 -1.95 -0.11 19.96
C GLY A 671 -0.94 0.87 20.56
N THR A 672 0.17 0.37 21.09
CA THR A 672 1.23 1.18 21.66
C THR A 672 1.93 2.04 20.61
N ALA A 673 1.86 3.35 20.74
CA ALA A 673 2.54 4.29 19.82
C ALA A 673 4.01 4.45 20.23
N ILE A 674 4.93 3.94 19.42
CA ILE A 674 6.39 4.09 19.68
C ILE A 674 6.81 5.56 19.55
N ASN A 675 6.39 6.22 18.46
CA ASN A 675 6.62 7.65 18.24
C ASN A 675 5.32 8.31 17.78
N PRO A 676 4.64 9.06 18.66
CA PRO A 676 3.39 9.73 18.33
C PRO A 676 3.45 10.68 17.14
N LEU A 677 4.57 11.39 16.96
CA LEU A 677 4.77 12.32 15.83
C LEU A 677 4.82 11.58 14.47
N ILE A 678 5.48 10.41 14.44
CA ILE A 678 5.54 9.58 13.23
C ILE A 678 4.17 8.97 12.94
N VAL A 679 3.45 8.49 13.96
CA VAL A 679 2.08 7.98 13.81
C VAL A 679 1.18 9.05 13.18
N GLU A 680 1.18 10.27 13.73
CA GLU A 680 0.42 11.41 13.19
C GLU A 680 0.80 11.70 11.73
N GLY A 681 2.10 11.71 11.41
CA GLY A 681 2.58 11.91 10.05
C GLY A 681 2.11 10.84 9.06
N GLN A 682 2.05 9.56 9.47
CA GLN A 682 1.51 8.48 8.65
C GLN A 682 -0.01 8.62 8.44
N VAL A 683 -0.75 8.99 9.47
CA VAL A 683 -2.19 9.24 9.39
C VAL A 683 -2.47 10.40 8.44
N HIS A 684 -1.83 11.57 8.62
CA HIS A 684 -2.01 12.73 7.73
C HIS A 684 -1.72 12.40 6.27
N GLY A 685 -0.62 11.68 6.01
CA GLY A 685 -0.28 11.24 4.65
C GLY A 685 -1.29 10.27 4.05
N GLY A 686 -1.89 9.39 4.87
CA GLY A 686 -2.98 8.49 4.47
C GLY A 686 -4.27 9.24 4.17
N LEU A 687 -4.64 10.18 5.03
CA LEU A 687 -5.83 11.04 4.85
C LEU A 687 -5.74 11.83 3.54
N ALA A 688 -4.58 12.42 3.25
CA ALA A 688 -4.39 13.18 2.01
C ALA A 688 -4.65 12.32 0.77
N GLN A 689 -4.14 11.07 0.73
CA GLN A 689 -4.35 10.16 -0.40
C GLN A 689 -5.81 9.68 -0.52
N GLY A 690 -6.48 9.36 0.58
CA GLY A 690 -7.88 8.94 0.50
C GLY A 690 -8.85 10.09 0.16
N ILE A 691 -8.57 11.32 0.61
CA ILE A 691 -9.29 12.52 0.20
C ILE A 691 -9.05 12.79 -1.29
N ALA A 692 -7.81 12.58 -1.76
CA ALA A 692 -7.47 12.71 -3.17
C ALA A 692 -8.26 11.73 -4.05
N GLN A 693 -8.37 10.47 -3.64
CA GLN A 693 -9.24 9.49 -4.29
C GLN A 693 -10.70 9.95 -4.33
N ALA A 694 -11.21 10.50 -3.23
CA ALA A 694 -12.60 10.90 -3.13
C ALA A 694 -12.96 12.08 -4.04
N LEU A 695 -12.05 13.07 -4.19
CA LEU A 695 -12.39 14.38 -4.77
C LEU A 695 -11.57 14.78 -6.01
N PHE A 696 -10.41 14.17 -6.30
CA PHE A 696 -9.47 14.71 -7.27
C PHE A 696 -8.94 13.68 -8.29
N GLU A 697 -8.48 12.53 -7.85
CA GLU A 697 -7.65 11.62 -8.64
C GLU A 697 -8.46 10.61 -9.47
N GLU A 698 -8.13 10.48 -10.73
CA GLU A 698 -8.63 9.41 -11.63
C GLU A 698 -7.66 9.20 -12.78
N ALA A 699 -7.27 7.96 -13.05
CA ALA A 699 -6.56 7.59 -14.28
C ALA A 699 -7.60 7.34 -15.39
N VAL A 700 -7.62 8.18 -16.39
CA VAL A 700 -8.59 8.16 -17.49
C VAL A 700 -7.93 7.72 -18.79
N PHE A 701 -8.55 6.78 -19.48
CA PHE A 701 -8.13 6.30 -20.81
C PHE A 701 -9.12 6.77 -21.88
N ASP A 702 -8.60 7.09 -23.07
CA ASP A 702 -9.43 7.34 -24.26
C ASP A 702 -9.91 6.02 -24.91
N ASP A 703 -10.75 6.13 -25.93
CA ASP A 703 -11.28 4.97 -26.66
C ASP A 703 -10.20 4.17 -27.41
N ALA A 704 -9.01 4.73 -27.60
CA ALA A 704 -7.85 4.04 -28.17
C ALA A 704 -6.98 3.36 -27.11
N GLY A 705 -7.32 3.52 -25.82
CA GLY A 705 -6.58 2.96 -24.69
C GLY A 705 -5.36 3.76 -24.27
N ASN A 706 -5.26 5.04 -24.66
CA ASN A 706 -4.19 5.93 -24.19
C ASN A 706 -4.57 6.58 -22.86
N LEU A 707 -3.63 6.68 -21.93
CA LEU A 707 -3.80 7.41 -20.67
C LEU A 707 -3.84 8.91 -20.97
N THR A 708 -5.01 9.54 -20.82
CA THR A 708 -5.19 10.99 -21.02
C THR A 708 -4.72 11.81 -19.82
N THR A 709 -4.67 11.22 -18.64
CA THR A 709 -4.19 11.83 -17.40
C THR A 709 -2.71 11.51 -17.14
N GLY A 710 -1.87 11.70 -18.17
CA GLY A 710 -0.46 11.33 -18.16
C GLY A 710 0.50 12.41 -17.61
N THR A 711 -0.01 13.49 -17.03
CA THR A 711 0.77 14.56 -16.39
C THR A 711 0.12 14.99 -15.08
N PHE A 712 0.83 15.69 -14.20
CA PHE A 712 0.23 16.27 -12.99
C PHE A 712 -0.70 17.48 -13.25
N VAL A 713 -0.81 17.92 -14.49
CA VAL A 713 -1.84 18.90 -14.89
C VAL A 713 -3.19 18.23 -15.03
N ASP A 714 -3.20 17.00 -15.54
CA ASP A 714 -4.40 16.23 -15.84
C ASP A 714 -4.75 15.25 -14.71
N TYR A 715 -3.77 14.56 -14.15
CA TYR A 715 -3.89 13.75 -12.94
C TYR A 715 -3.70 14.66 -11.72
N THR A 716 -4.81 15.22 -11.25
CA THR A 716 -4.80 16.26 -10.24
C THR A 716 -4.49 15.72 -8.85
N LEU A 717 -3.33 16.06 -8.29
CA LEU A 717 -3.03 15.84 -6.88
C LEU A 717 -3.49 17.04 -6.05
N PRO A 718 -4.08 16.85 -4.85
CA PRO A 718 -4.43 17.96 -3.97
C PRO A 718 -3.16 18.66 -3.47
N SER A 719 -3.22 19.97 -3.41
CA SER A 719 -2.22 20.79 -2.73
C SER A 719 -2.55 20.95 -1.24
N ALA A 720 -1.62 21.47 -0.47
CA ALA A 720 -1.87 21.77 0.94
C ALA A 720 -3.02 22.79 1.16
N ALA A 721 -3.37 23.59 0.14
CA ALA A 721 -4.48 24.53 0.20
C ALA A 721 -5.86 23.87 0.00
N ASP A 722 -5.89 22.68 -0.59
CA ASP A 722 -7.12 21.91 -0.83
C ASP A 722 -7.51 21.04 0.36
N LEU A 723 -6.58 20.80 1.28
CA LEU A 723 -6.77 19.96 2.46
C LEU A 723 -7.08 20.81 3.70
N PRO A 724 -7.97 20.35 4.59
CA PRO A 724 -8.20 21.02 5.87
C PRO A 724 -7.05 20.78 6.82
N SER A 725 -6.99 21.56 7.91
CA SER A 725 -6.24 21.15 9.09
C SER A 725 -6.93 19.94 9.72
N PHE A 726 -6.23 18.81 9.80
CA PHE A 726 -6.77 17.60 10.40
C PHE A 726 -6.80 17.70 11.93
N THR A 727 -7.85 17.18 12.53
CA THR A 727 -7.92 16.94 13.97
C THR A 727 -7.73 15.45 14.19
N THR A 728 -6.54 15.06 14.62
CA THR A 728 -6.18 13.65 14.85
C THR A 728 -5.98 13.38 16.33
N ASP A 729 -6.41 12.23 16.79
CA ASP A 729 -6.18 11.73 18.13
C ASP A 729 -6.13 10.19 18.07
N ARG A 730 -5.91 9.54 19.21
CA ARG A 730 -5.82 8.09 19.29
C ARG A 730 -6.43 7.52 20.56
N THR A 731 -6.82 6.25 20.48
CA THR A 731 -7.03 5.34 21.59
C THR A 731 -5.88 4.34 21.65
N GLU A 732 -5.80 3.55 22.67
CA GLU A 732 -4.76 2.54 22.84
C GLU A 732 -5.37 1.23 23.34
N THR A 733 -5.46 0.27 22.44
CA THR A 733 -5.86 -1.10 22.73
C THR A 733 -4.73 -2.01 22.22
N PRO A 734 -3.76 -2.39 23.07
CA PRO A 734 -2.57 -3.12 22.66
C PRO A 734 -2.91 -4.45 21.95
N SER A 735 -2.15 -4.75 20.90
CA SER A 735 -2.19 -6.08 20.25
C SER A 735 -1.67 -7.13 21.22
N THR A 736 -2.32 -8.29 21.23
CA THR A 736 -1.87 -9.45 22.03
C THR A 736 -0.90 -10.35 21.24
N SER A 737 -0.73 -10.09 19.95
CA SER A 737 0.12 -10.91 19.06
C SER A 737 1.61 -10.59 19.15
N ASN A 738 2.00 -9.53 19.87
CA ASN A 738 3.39 -9.12 20.03
C ASN A 738 3.68 -8.45 21.37
N PRO A 739 4.94 -8.51 21.86
CA PRO A 739 5.29 -8.05 23.21
C PRO A 739 5.28 -6.53 23.41
N LEU A 740 5.27 -5.72 22.35
CA LEU A 740 5.16 -4.27 22.45
C LEU A 740 3.69 -3.79 22.40
N GLY A 741 2.76 -4.67 22.06
CA GLY A 741 1.36 -4.28 21.85
C GLY A 741 1.13 -3.36 20.66
N VAL A 742 2.08 -3.27 19.73
CA VAL A 742 2.02 -2.37 18.58
C VAL A 742 1.12 -2.93 17.48
N LYS A 743 0.53 -2.05 16.67
CA LYS A 743 -0.19 -2.37 15.42
C LYS A 743 0.39 -1.54 14.29
N GLY A 744 0.19 -1.95 13.04
CA GLY A 744 0.61 -1.17 11.88
C GLY A 744 -0.20 0.13 11.74
N VAL A 745 0.40 1.17 11.14
CA VAL A 745 -0.27 2.47 10.89
C VAL A 745 -0.04 2.99 9.48
N GLY A 746 0.83 2.31 8.72
CA GLY A 746 1.30 2.81 7.44
C GLY A 746 0.20 3.09 6.42
N GLU A 747 -0.92 2.39 6.48
CA GLU A 747 -2.01 2.43 5.52
C GLU A 747 -3.34 2.91 6.12
N ALA A 748 -3.49 2.89 7.44
CA ALA A 748 -4.73 3.15 8.19
C ALA A 748 -5.47 4.41 7.72
N GLY A 749 -4.79 5.55 7.64
CA GLY A 749 -5.41 6.81 7.22
C GLY A 749 -6.05 6.78 5.82
N THR A 750 -5.51 5.97 4.90
CA THR A 750 -6.07 5.85 3.53
C THR A 750 -7.32 4.96 3.51
N ILE A 751 -7.41 3.98 4.41
CA ILE A 751 -8.47 2.97 4.41
C ILE A 751 -9.84 3.61 4.70
N ALA A 752 -9.92 4.47 5.70
CA ALA A 752 -11.20 5.04 6.14
C ALA A 752 -11.54 6.39 5.53
N SER A 753 -10.56 7.13 4.98
CA SER A 753 -10.79 8.52 4.59
C SER A 753 -11.67 8.69 3.36
N THR A 754 -11.54 7.84 2.38
CA THR A 754 -12.36 7.90 1.15
C THR A 754 -13.85 7.73 1.46
N PRO A 755 -14.31 6.70 2.18
CA PRO A 755 -15.73 6.56 2.51
C PRO A 755 -16.24 7.67 3.44
N ALA A 756 -15.43 8.17 4.39
CA ALA A 756 -15.86 9.28 5.24
C ALA A 756 -16.19 10.54 4.44
N VAL A 757 -15.38 10.85 3.41
CA VAL A 757 -15.64 12.02 2.53
C VAL A 757 -16.86 11.79 1.65
N ILE A 758 -16.96 10.63 0.98
CA ILE A 758 -18.07 10.35 0.07
C ILE A 758 -19.40 10.23 0.83
N ASN A 759 -19.41 9.60 2.01
CA ASN A 759 -20.60 9.58 2.86
C ASN A 759 -21.04 11.00 3.23
N ALA A 760 -20.10 11.92 3.53
CA ALA A 760 -20.43 13.33 3.78
C ALA A 760 -20.99 14.02 2.53
N VAL A 761 -20.40 13.81 1.36
CA VAL A 761 -20.90 14.38 0.10
C VAL A 761 -22.32 13.88 -0.19
N VAL A 762 -22.54 12.58 -0.13
CA VAL A 762 -23.87 11.98 -0.37
C VAL A 762 -24.89 12.46 0.65
N ASP A 763 -24.52 12.57 1.94
CA ASP A 763 -25.42 13.11 2.97
C ASP A 763 -25.83 14.56 2.68
N ALA A 764 -24.93 15.40 2.17
CA ALA A 764 -25.28 16.75 1.70
C ALA A 764 -26.25 16.74 0.51
N LEU A 765 -26.17 15.72 -0.35
CA LEU A 765 -26.93 15.61 -1.58
C LEU A 765 -28.28 14.87 -1.43
N ARG A 766 -28.52 14.14 -0.34
CA ARG A 766 -29.77 13.40 -0.09
C ARG A 766 -31.04 14.25 -0.25
N PRO A 767 -31.10 15.55 0.17
CA PRO A 767 -32.29 16.39 -0.05
C PRO A 767 -32.64 16.59 -1.53
N PHE A 768 -31.69 16.34 -2.44
CA PHE A 768 -31.88 16.44 -3.89
C PHE A 768 -32.18 15.09 -4.56
N GLY A 769 -32.34 14.00 -3.77
CA GLY A 769 -32.62 12.66 -4.27
C GLY A 769 -31.37 11.89 -4.75
N VAL A 770 -30.17 12.38 -4.45
CA VAL A 770 -28.89 11.71 -4.79
C VAL A 770 -28.52 10.77 -3.65
N ASN A 771 -28.41 9.49 -3.95
CA ASN A 771 -28.06 8.45 -2.97
C ASN A 771 -26.64 7.91 -3.18
N ASP A 772 -26.04 8.11 -4.34
CA ASP A 772 -24.66 7.75 -4.62
C ASP A 772 -24.01 8.74 -5.60
N ILE A 773 -22.68 8.80 -5.57
CA ILE A 773 -21.89 9.61 -6.50
C ILE A 773 -20.60 8.87 -6.88
N ARG A 774 -20.33 8.79 -8.17
CA ARG A 774 -19.07 8.24 -8.68
C ARG A 774 -17.88 9.10 -8.27
N MET A 775 -16.84 8.47 -7.76
CA MET A 775 -15.55 9.12 -7.48
C MET A 775 -14.74 9.38 -8.76
N PRO A 776 -13.90 10.43 -8.75
CA PRO A 776 -13.85 11.49 -7.76
C PRO A 776 -15.10 12.38 -7.84
N ALA A 777 -15.60 12.86 -6.69
CA ALA A 777 -16.75 13.75 -6.62
C ALA A 777 -16.37 15.18 -7.04
N THR A 778 -16.00 15.33 -8.31
CA THR A 778 -15.63 16.64 -8.89
C THR A 778 -16.83 17.59 -8.89
N PRO A 779 -16.61 18.90 -8.93
CA PRO A 779 -17.70 19.88 -8.98
C PRO A 779 -18.71 19.61 -10.10
N GLU A 780 -18.24 19.21 -11.28
CA GLU A 780 -19.10 18.87 -12.41
C GLU A 780 -19.96 17.63 -12.12
N ARG A 781 -19.39 16.56 -11.57
CA ARG A 781 -20.15 15.34 -11.22
C ARG A 781 -21.18 15.62 -10.13
N VAL A 782 -20.82 16.37 -9.10
CA VAL A 782 -21.74 16.79 -8.03
C VAL A 782 -22.89 17.64 -8.60
N TRP A 783 -22.58 18.65 -9.41
CA TRP A 783 -23.59 19.49 -10.03
C TRP A 783 -24.54 18.70 -10.92
N ARG A 784 -24.02 17.80 -11.77
CA ARG A 784 -24.83 16.92 -12.63
C ARG A 784 -25.74 16.00 -11.81
N ALA A 785 -25.22 15.42 -10.72
CA ALA A 785 -25.99 14.56 -9.82
C ALA A 785 -27.18 15.31 -9.21
N ILE A 786 -26.99 16.57 -8.75
CA ILE A 786 -28.04 17.43 -8.23
C ILE A 786 -29.12 17.71 -9.30
N GLN A 787 -28.71 18.05 -10.54
CA GLN A 787 -29.65 18.31 -11.63
C GLN A 787 -30.47 17.08 -11.98
N SER A 788 -29.83 15.89 -12.05
CA SER A 788 -30.52 14.64 -12.38
C SER A 788 -31.47 14.18 -11.27
N GLY A 789 -31.10 14.31 -10.02
CA GLY A 789 -31.92 13.97 -8.86
C GLY A 789 -33.14 14.87 -8.73
N SER A 790 -32.98 16.16 -9.03
CA SER A 790 -34.10 17.15 -9.02
C SER A 790 -35.10 16.96 -10.15
N ALA A 791 -34.69 16.32 -11.27
CA ALA A 791 -35.55 16.11 -12.45
C ALA A 791 -36.35 14.80 -12.41
N GLY A 792 -36.07 13.86 -11.52
CA GLY A 792 -36.54 12.48 -11.59
C GLY A 792 -37.03 11.86 -10.32
N GLY A 793 -38.30 12.13 -9.97
CA GLY A 793 -39.07 11.18 -9.19
C GLY A 793 -39.51 9.92 -9.96
N ALA A 794 -38.95 9.62 -11.16
CA ALA A 794 -39.49 8.61 -12.09
C ALA A 794 -38.46 7.66 -12.78
N HIS A 795 -37.14 7.67 -12.46
CA HIS A 795 -36.21 6.70 -13.03
C HIS A 795 -35.48 5.91 -11.94
N ARG A 796 -36.21 4.99 -11.29
CA ARG A 796 -35.64 3.87 -10.57
C ARG A 796 -35.40 2.73 -11.56
N ALA A 797 -34.18 2.20 -11.58
CA ALA A 797 -33.80 0.88 -12.09
C ALA A 797 -33.38 0.70 -13.57
N ALA A 798 -32.82 1.70 -14.26
CA ALA A 798 -32.35 1.44 -15.64
C ALA A 798 -31.03 2.10 -16.04
N GLU A 799 -30.26 2.73 -15.17
CA GLU A 799 -28.96 3.34 -15.54
C GLU A 799 -27.81 2.87 -14.65
N GLY A 800 -27.64 1.57 -14.58
CA GLY A 800 -26.40 0.93 -14.09
C GLY A 800 -25.42 0.57 -15.18
N THR A 801 -25.67 0.93 -16.43
CA THR A 801 -24.84 0.62 -17.59
C THR A 801 -24.60 1.87 -18.40
N THR A 802 -23.66 2.72 -17.99
CA THR A 802 -22.97 3.58 -18.93
C THR A 802 -21.49 3.22 -18.90
N ALA A 803 -21.07 2.75 -20.06
CA ALA A 803 -19.70 2.39 -20.41
C ALA A 803 -18.67 3.39 -19.87
N TYR A 804 -17.50 2.92 -19.60
CA TYR A 804 -16.25 3.68 -19.57
C TYR A 804 -16.00 4.29 -20.96
N GLY A 805 -16.82 5.26 -21.35
CA GLY A 805 -16.73 5.92 -22.65
C GLY A 805 -16.94 7.42 -22.49
N GLY A 806 -16.01 8.19 -23.06
CA GLY A 806 -16.00 9.65 -23.07
C GLY A 806 -17.30 10.28 -23.59
N ALA A 807 -17.47 11.56 -23.29
CA ALA A 807 -18.59 12.38 -23.73
C ALA A 807 -18.79 12.30 -25.25
N GLY A 808 -19.66 11.41 -25.70
CA GLY A 808 -20.14 11.37 -27.07
C GLY A 808 -21.02 12.60 -27.34
N THR A 809 -20.59 13.48 -28.21
CA THR A 809 -21.44 14.52 -28.79
C THR A 809 -22.54 13.85 -29.61
N SER A 810 -23.77 13.90 -29.13
CA SER A 810 -24.92 13.50 -29.94
C SER A 810 -25.12 14.49 -31.09
N THR A 811 -24.70 14.11 -32.29
CA THR A 811 -25.23 14.76 -33.53
C THR A 811 -26.61 14.18 -33.82
N SER A 812 -27.63 14.94 -33.57
CA SER A 812 -28.99 14.66 -34.06
C SER A 812 -28.96 14.67 -35.58
N SER A 813 -29.15 13.52 -36.22
CA SER A 813 -29.51 13.44 -37.66
C SER A 813 -30.97 13.79 -37.79
N GLY A 814 -31.25 15.02 -38.23
CA GLY A 814 -32.59 15.42 -38.70
C GLY A 814 -32.87 14.74 -40.03
N GLU A 815 -33.95 13.97 -40.09
CA GLU A 815 -34.57 13.59 -41.34
C GLU A 815 -35.08 14.84 -42.06
N GLY A 816 -34.64 15.05 -43.26
CA GLY A 816 -35.15 16.03 -44.20
C GLY A 816 -35.40 15.36 -45.54
N GLY A 817 -36.67 15.16 -45.85
CA GLY A 817 -37.17 14.55 -47.08
C GLY A 817 -36.93 15.37 -48.36
N ALA A 818 -36.87 14.62 -49.41
CA ALA A 818 -37.14 14.85 -50.84
C ALA A 818 -37.12 16.26 -51.42
N LEU A 819 -36.19 16.55 -52.26
CA LEU A 819 -36.37 16.72 -53.74
C LEU A 819 -35.01 16.72 -54.41
#